data_2304caa163709881d55edd5d601fad35
#
_entry.id   2304caa163709881d55edd5d601fad35
#
_cell.length_a   1.000
_cell.length_b   1.000
_cell.length_c   1.000
_cell.angle_alpha   90.00
_cell.angle_beta   90.00
_cell.angle_gamma   90.00
#
_symmetry.space_group_name_H-M   'P 1'
#
loop_
_entity.id
_entity.type
_entity.pdbx_description
1 polymer ?
#
loop_
_entity_poly.entity_id
_entity_poly.type
_entity_poly.pdbx_seq_one_letter_code
_entity_poly.pdbx_strand_id
1 'polypeptide(L)'
;MTTEAKFTVFHPAVREDGVAVVTIDVPGESQNTLKAEFVSEANALLDQLEQDATVQGVVLISGKPGSFIAGADIHMLQACRTAGEATELSLAGQRFFDRLENFKTPVVAAIDGACLGGGLELALACQGRVCTDHPKTALGLPEVMLGVLPGSGGTQRLPRLIGIPAALGLMLTGKHLNALKARRMGLVDEVVAAPILLQTAVALVKKLQPRRAAPRQPGSLFSLKGLTKLALEDNPLGRRVLFQKAREQALNKTQGHYPAPLRIIDCVETGANHGFKKGLEAEAVGFGELAMTPQAQQLMSIYFATTALKKDSGVADPAVQPRPVRKIGVLGAGLMGAGISYVTSSKAQLPVRLKDQDAAGLNRGLAHLDRLIQKRLHRRSITAFEAGQERRRVTPTLDFSGFQNVDVVIEAVFEDLALKQRLVAEVEANCRPTTIFATNTSSLPITRIAEAAQRPENVIGMHYFSPVEKMPLLEIIATRQTAPEVIATAVELGRSQGKTVIVVQDGAGFYVNRILAPYLNEAGYLLSEGVAIDAIDRALTQFGFPIGPFALLDEVGIDVGSKVGPILYAAFGERMKPAGVADLLLIDGRYGRKNKKGFYLYEGVKPGEKPVDKTVYPVLGVSGDKVVDANEIVERCVLAMLNEAARCWDEKVIRSPRDGDIGAVFGIGFPPFL
;
A
#
# COMPACT_ATOMS: atom_id res chain seq x y z
N MET A 1 6.26 -24.09 47.66
CA MET A 1 6.76 -22.86 47.03
C MET A 1 6.70 -23.07 45.53
N THR A 2 5.60 -22.69 44.90
CA THR A 2 5.47 -22.70 43.45
C THR A 2 6.27 -21.49 42.94
N THR A 3 7.37 -21.74 42.25
CA THR A 3 8.12 -20.73 41.50
C THR A 3 7.15 -20.09 40.50
N GLU A 4 6.73 -18.83 40.77
CA GLU A 4 6.00 -18.05 39.79
C GLU A 4 6.84 -18.02 38.50
N ALA A 5 6.32 -18.59 37.43
CA ALA A 5 6.96 -18.53 36.14
C ALA A 5 7.01 -17.04 35.71
N LYS A 6 8.23 -16.51 35.62
CA LYS A 6 8.46 -15.11 35.27
C LYS A 6 8.31 -14.99 33.76
N PHE A 7 7.11 -14.60 33.28
CA PHE A 7 6.85 -14.35 31.88
C PHE A 7 7.49 -13.02 31.44
N THR A 8 7.99 -12.95 30.21
CA THR A 8 8.60 -11.76 29.63
C THR A 8 7.64 -10.98 28.74
N VAL A 9 6.74 -11.71 28.08
CA VAL A 9 5.77 -11.15 27.11
C VAL A 9 4.38 -11.02 27.71
N PHE A 10 4.01 -11.93 28.64
CA PHE A 10 2.67 -11.98 29.21
C PHE A 10 2.67 -11.55 30.66
N HIS A 11 1.75 -10.65 31.00
CA HIS A 11 1.58 -10.15 32.37
C HIS A 11 0.18 -10.48 32.87
N PRO A 12 -0.03 -11.68 33.47
CA PRO A 12 -1.33 -12.07 34.00
C PRO A 12 -1.63 -11.36 35.33
N ALA A 13 -2.87 -10.92 35.51
CA ALA A 13 -3.40 -10.39 36.76
C ALA A 13 -4.81 -10.91 36.95
N VAL A 14 -5.04 -11.69 38.03
CA VAL A 14 -6.36 -12.21 38.37
C VAL A 14 -7.11 -11.17 39.19
N ARG A 15 -8.29 -10.79 38.75
CA ARG A 15 -9.20 -9.83 39.39
C ARG A 15 -10.00 -10.53 40.50
N GLU A 16 -10.53 -9.74 41.43
CA GLU A 16 -11.41 -10.23 42.50
C GLU A 16 -12.65 -10.97 41.99
N ASP A 17 -13.08 -10.64 40.76
CA ASP A 17 -14.24 -11.23 40.10
C ASP A 17 -13.92 -12.51 39.30
N GLY A 18 -12.73 -13.10 39.49
CA GLY A 18 -12.30 -14.33 38.86
C GLY A 18 -11.88 -14.20 37.38
N VAL A 19 -11.78 -12.99 36.84
CA VAL A 19 -11.31 -12.78 35.47
C VAL A 19 -9.80 -12.53 35.46
N ALA A 20 -9.03 -13.38 34.78
CA ALA A 20 -7.63 -13.16 34.51
C ALA A 20 -7.46 -12.18 33.33
N VAL A 21 -6.86 -11.03 33.59
CA VAL A 21 -6.46 -10.06 32.55
C VAL A 21 -5.00 -10.34 32.20
N VAL A 22 -4.76 -10.76 30.98
CA VAL A 22 -3.42 -11.05 30.45
C VAL A 22 -3.01 -9.91 29.53
N THR A 23 -2.08 -9.09 30.00
CA THR A 23 -1.50 -8.03 29.18
C THR A 23 -0.34 -8.57 28.35
N ILE A 24 -0.41 -8.37 27.03
CA ILE A 24 0.63 -8.76 26.08
C ILE A 24 1.52 -7.55 25.82
N ASP A 25 2.81 -7.66 26.13
CA ASP A 25 3.79 -6.57 25.99
C ASP A 25 5.17 -7.11 25.62
N VAL A 26 5.48 -7.13 24.32
CA VAL A 26 6.80 -7.58 23.83
C VAL A 26 7.86 -6.53 24.18
N PRO A 27 8.88 -6.87 25.00
CA PRO A 27 9.87 -5.90 25.46
C PRO A 27 10.67 -5.27 24.32
N GLY A 28 10.93 -3.97 24.43
CA GLY A 28 11.77 -3.23 23.47
C GLY A 28 11.14 -2.95 22.10
N GLU A 29 9.90 -3.39 21.85
CA GLU A 29 9.22 -3.18 20.59
C GLU A 29 8.06 -2.17 20.71
N SER A 30 7.83 -1.43 19.62
CA SER A 30 6.71 -0.48 19.56
C SER A 30 5.36 -1.16 19.29
N GLN A 31 5.37 -2.42 18.84
CA GLN A 31 4.20 -3.24 18.54
C GLN A 31 4.44 -4.66 19.02
N ASN A 32 3.36 -5.36 19.37
CA ASN A 32 3.46 -6.80 19.66
C ASN A 32 3.51 -7.58 18.35
N THR A 33 4.48 -8.50 18.24
CA THR A 33 4.62 -9.48 17.17
C THR A 33 4.74 -10.89 17.75
N LEU A 34 4.23 -11.88 17.02
CA LEU A 34 4.35 -13.28 17.42
C LEU A 34 5.74 -13.79 17.07
N LYS A 35 6.60 -13.95 18.07
CA LYS A 35 7.94 -14.54 17.96
C LYS A 35 7.94 -16.01 18.42
N ALA A 36 9.05 -16.71 18.28
CA ALA A 36 9.17 -18.11 18.71
C ALA A 36 8.90 -18.28 20.22
N GLU A 37 9.43 -17.37 21.03
CA GLU A 37 9.25 -17.37 22.48
C GLU A 37 7.79 -17.14 22.90
N PHE A 38 7.01 -16.44 22.08
CA PHE A 38 5.59 -16.16 22.32
C PHE A 38 4.80 -17.46 22.52
N VAL A 39 5.00 -18.46 21.65
CA VAL A 39 4.24 -19.72 21.72
C VAL A 39 4.59 -20.54 22.96
N SER A 40 5.87 -20.57 23.35
CA SER A 40 6.31 -21.31 24.54
C SER A 40 5.81 -20.69 25.85
N GLU A 41 5.94 -19.36 26.00
CA GLU A 41 5.41 -18.64 27.17
C GLU A 41 3.88 -18.72 27.24
N ALA A 42 3.19 -18.57 26.08
CA ALA A 42 1.74 -18.66 26.03
C ALA A 42 1.21 -20.03 26.46
N ASN A 43 1.90 -21.13 26.08
CA ASN A 43 1.54 -22.47 26.55
C ASN A 43 1.72 -22.62 28.07
N ALA A 44 2.84 -22.16 28.61
CA ALA A 44 3.09 -22.17 30.07
C ALA A 44 2.05 -21.30 30.82
N LEU A 45 1.66 -20.16 30.26
CA LEU A 45 0.59 -19.32 30.81
C LEU A 45 -0.76 -20.06 30.83
N LEU A 46 -1.13 -20.73 29.73
CA LEU A 46 -2.37 -21.50 29.69
C LEU A 46 -2.35 -22.65 30.71
N ASP A 47 -1.19 -23.32 30.93
CA ASP A 47 -1.01 -24.33 31.97
C ASP A 47 -1.27 -23.75 33.36
N GLN A 48 -0.71 -22.57 33.65
CA GLN A 48 -0.89 -21.87 34.94
C GLN A 48 -2.37 -21.47 35.14
N LEU A 49 -3.02 -20.87 34.12
CA LEU A 49 -4.41 -20.46 34.20
C LEU A 49 -5.39 -21.65 34.29
N GLU A 50 -5.04 -22.80 33.73
CA GLU A 50 -5.85 -24.03 33.83
C GLU A 50 -5.79 -24.68 35.20
N GLN A 51 -4.68 -24.50 35.91
CA GLN A 51 -4.47 -24.99 37.27
C GLN A 51 -5.06 -24.10 38.36
N ASP A 52 -5.32 -22.81 38.04
CA ASP A 52 -5.89 -21.86 38.98
C ASP A 52 -7.44 -21.96 38.97
N ALA A 53 -7.99 -22.61 39.97
CA ALA A 53 -9.43 -22.81 40.12
C ALA A 53 -10.20 -21.50 40.34
N THR A 54 -9.55 -20.38 40.65
CA THR A 54 -10.19 -19.07 40.83
C THR A 54 -10.48 -18.39 39.48
N VAL A 55 -9.79 -18.81 38.40
CA VAL A 55 -9.94 -18.21 37.06
C VAL A 55 -11.20 -18.75 36.36
N GLN A 56 -12.18 -17.88 36.17
CA GLN A 56 -13.46 -18.15 35.50
C GLN A 56 -13.56 -17.60 34.08
N GLY A 57 -12.63 -16.73 33.69
CA GLY A 57 -12.57 -16.10 32.36
C GLY A 57 -11.22 -15.47 32.13
N VAL A 58 -10.81 -15.34 30.85
CA VAL A 58 -9.55 -14.74 30.44
C VAL A 58 -9.80 -13.60 29.46
N VAL A 59 -9.16 -12.46 29.66
CA VAL A 59 -9.15 -11.33 28.72
C VAL A 59 -7.71 -11.12 28.26
N LEU A 60 -7.47 -11.24 26.96
CA LEU A 60 -6.19 -10.89 26.33
C LEU A 60 -6.26 -9.43 25.87
N ILE A 61 -5.35 -8.59 26.36
CA ILE A 61 -5.25 -7.17 26.02
C ILE A 61 -3.79 -6.78 25.73
N SER A 62 -3.57 -5.78 24.91
CA SER A 62 -2.23 -5.28 24.62
C SER A 62 -1.78 -4.20 25.60
N GLY A 63 -0.51 -4.22 26.01
CA GLY A 63 0.18 -3.12 26.67
C GLY A 63 0.65 -2.00 25.74
N LYS A 64 0.60 -2.23 24.42
CA LYS A 64 1.05 -1.25 23.40
C LYS A 64 -0.10 -0.38 22.92
N PRO A 65 -0.04 0.95 23.11
CA PRO A 65 -1.11 1.84 22.64
C PRO A 65 -1.33 1.76 21.13
N GLY A 66 -2.59 1.56 20.71
CA GLY A 66 -2.97 1.54 19.30
C GLY A 66 -2.43 0.35 18.49
N SER A 67 -2.02 -0.73 19.16
CA SER A 67 -1.60 -1.98 18.54
C SER A 67 -1.96 -3.17 19.42
N PHE A 68 -2.80 -4.08 18.93
CA PHE A 68 -3.06 -5.35 19.63
C PHE A 68 -1.92 -6.33 19.36
N ILE A 69 -1.90 -6.93 18.16
CA ILE A 69 -0.79 -7.75 17.65
C ILE A 69 -0.70 -7.50 16.14
N ALA A 70 0.47 -7.09 15.68
CA ALA A 70 0.68 -6.67 14.27
C ALA A 70 0.99 -7.84 13.30
N GLY A 71 0.97 -9.08 13.79
CA GLY A 71 1.23 -10.29 13.02
C GLY A 71 2.39 -11.11 13.58
N ALA A 72 2.83 -12.12 12.83
CA ALA A 72 4.04 -12.88 13.13
C ALA A 72 5.29 -12.08 12.75
N ASP A 73 6.41 -12.37 13.41
CA ASP A 73 7.71 -11.83 13.03
C ASP A 73 8.16 -12.46 11.70
N ILE A 74 8.19 -11.62 10.64
CA ILE A 74 8.55 -12.04 9.28
C ILE A 74 10.00 -12.54 9.20
N HIS A 75 10.89 -12.09 10.10
CA HIS A 75 12.25 -12.61 10.16
C HIS A 75 12.32 -14.11 10.46
N MET A 76 11.36 -14.64 11.25
CA MET A 76 11.25 -16.09 11.46
C MET A 76 11.02 -16.85 10.16
N LEU A 77 10.19 -16.29 9.27
CA LEU A 77 9.90 -16.89 7.96
C LEU A 77 11.11 -16.81 7.02
N GLN A 78 11.84 -15.69 7.03
CA GLN A 78 13.09 -15.54 6.28
C GLN A 78 14.20 -16.48 6.77
N ALA A 79 14.19 -16.86 8.03
CA ALA A 79 15.16 -17.79 8.60
C ALA A 79 14.94 -19.24 8.15
N CYS A 80 13.73 -19.60 7.71
CA CYS A 80 13.42 -20.92 7.18
C CYS A 80 14.18 -21.16 5.85
N ARG A 81 14.81 -22.31 5.75
CA ARG A 81 15.58 -22.71 4.56
C ARG A 81 14.87 -23.76 3.71
N THR A 82 13.87 -24.42 4.27
CA THR A 82 13.11 -25.49 3.63
C THR A 82 11.61 -25.28 3.82
N ALA A 83 10.81 -25.79 2.90
CA ALA A 83 9.36 -25.81 3.04
C ALA A 83 8.91 -26.59 4.30
N GLY A 84 9.65 -27.62 4.69
CA GLY A 84 9.39 -28.39 5.91
C GLY A 84 9.52 -27.53 7.17
N GLU A 85 10.57 -26.73 7.29
CA GLU A 85 10.76 -25.83 8.44
C GLU A 85 9.62 -24.80 8.55
N ALA A 86 9.22 -24.19 7.42
CA ALA A 86 8.11 -23.25 7.41
C ALA A 86 6.76 -23.95 7.68
N THR A 87 6.57 -25.20 7.23
CA THR A 87 5.39 -26.02 7.56
C THR A 87 5.32 -26.29 9.07
N GLU A 88 6.43 -26.65 9.73
CA GLU A 88 6.46 -26.86 11.18
C GLU A 88 6.17 -25.59 11.96
N LEU A 89 6.64 -24.43 11.49
CA LEU A 89 6.28 -23.14 12.06
C LEU A 89 4.77 -22.90 12.03
N SER A 90 4.13 -23.18 10.90
CA SER A 90 2.68 -23.12 10.74
C SER A 90 1.95 -24.10 11.69
N LEU A 91 2.38 -25.35 11.72
CA LEU A 91 1.80 -26.38 12.59
C LEU A 91 1.93 -26.02 14.08
N ALA A 92 3.02 -25.43 14.51
CA ALA A 92 3.20 -24.95 15.88
C ALA A 92 2.18 -23.85 16.23
N GLY A 93 1.97 -22.88 15.33
CA GLY A 93 0.92 -21.86 15.48
C GLY A 93 -0.48 -22.46 15.52
N GLN A 94 -0.79 -23.40 14.63
CA GLN A 94 -2.09 -24.09 14.61
C GLN A 94 -2.35 -24.84 15.91
N ARG A 95 -1.38 -25.62 16.41
CA ARG A 95 -1.50 -26.37 17.68
C ARG A 95 -1.80 -25.45 18.87
N PHE A 96 -1.10 -24.32 18.94
CA PHE A 96 -1.33 -23.34 20.00
C PHE A 96 -2.74 -22.70 19.88
N PHE A 97 -3.16 -22.27 18.70
CA PHE A 97 -4.47 -21.68 18.53
C PHE A 97 -5.61 -22.69 18.67
N ASP A 98 -5.40 -23.95 18.32
CA ASP A 98 -6.36 -25.03 18.60
C ASP A 98 -6.50 -25.24 20.12
N ARG A 99 -5.39 -25.21 20.89
CA ARG A 99 -5.43 -25.26 22.35
C ARG A 99 -6.21 -24.08 22.92
N LEU A 100 -5.96 -22.85 22.45
CA LEU A 100 -6.66 -21.65 22.89
C LEU A 100 -8.15 -21.70 22.58
N GLU A 101 -8.52 -22.19 21.39
CA GLU A 101 -9.92 -22.34 20.98
C GLU A 101 -10.67 -23.35 21.86
N ASN A 102 -10.01 -24.43 22.26
CA ASN A 102 -10.56 -25.49 23.09
C ASN A 102 -10.29 -25.29 24.61
N PHE A 103 -9.76 -24.12 25.01
CA PHE A 103 -9.49 -23.82 26.41
C PHE A 103 -10.79 -23.86 27.22
N LYS A 104 -10.75 -24.51 28.39
CA LYS A 104 -11.95 -24.73 29.21
C LYS A 104 -12.58 -23.44 29.68
N THR A 105 -11.75 -22.47 30.04
CA THR A 105 -12.16 -21.16 30.50
C THR A 105 -12.35 -20.22 29.29
N PRO A 106 -13.47 -19.47 29.17
CA PRO A 106 -13.68 -18.57 28.06
C PRO A 106 -12.60 -17.51 27.94
N VAL A 107 -12.14 -17.26 26.70
CA VAL A 107 -11.14 -16.24 26.39
C VAL A 107 -11.73 -15.18 25.47
N VAL A 108 -11.54 -13.90 25.80
CA VAL A 108 -11.95 -12.75 24.99
C VAL A 108 -10.73 -11.93 24.60
N ALA A 109 -10.61 -11.61 23.31
CA ALA A 109 -9.63 -10.67 22.82
C ALA A 109 -10.18 -9.22 22.93
N ALA A 110 -9.46 -8.37 23.67
CA ALA A 110 -9.73 -6.93 23.81
C ALA A 110 -8.77 -6.15 22.89
N ILE A 111 -9.26 -5.74 21.73
CA ILE A 111 -8.46 -5.27 20.60
C ILE A 111 -8.46 -3.75 20.54
N ASP A 112 -7.28 -3.12 20.73
CA ASP A 112 -7.07 -1.70 20.42
C ASP A 112 -5.99 -1.55 19.34
N GLY A 113 -6.32 -0.93 18.22
CA GLY A 113 -5.40 -0.71 17.11
C GLY A 113 -5.22 -1.92 16.17
N ALA A 114 -3.98 -2.15 15.72
CA ALA A 114 -3.67 -3.17 14.71
C ALA A 114 -3.85 -4.61 15.26
N CYS A 115 -4.66 -5.41 14.56
CA CYS A 115 -4.90 -6.84 14.79
C CYS A 115 -4.81 -7.56 13.45
N LEU A 116 -3.58 -7.89 13.04
CA LEU A 116 -3.27 -8.31 11.67
C LEU A 116 -2.58 -9.67 11.65
N GLY A 117 -2.78 -10.43 10.56
CA GLY A 117 -2.13 -11.71 10.36
C GLY A 117 -2.33 -12.65 11.54
N GLY A 118 -1.25 -13.24 12.04
CA GLY A 118 -1.28 -14.11 13.22
C GLY A 118 -1.95 -13.50 14.45
N GLY A 119 -1.97 -12.15 14.58
CA GLY A 119 -2.71 -11.45 15.62
C GLY A 119 -4.23 -11.58 15.46
N LEU A 120 -4.72 -11.55 14.22
CA LEU A 120 -6.13 -11.83 13.96
C LEU A 120 -6.41 -13.33 14.10
N GLU A 121 -5.50 -14.20 13.71
CA GLU A 121 -5.65 -15.66 13.88
C GLU A 121 -5.77 -16.04 15.36
N LEU A 122 -4.96 -15.41 16.25
CA LEU A 122 -5.12 -15.52 17.70
C LEU A 122 -6.51 -15.05 18.15
N ALA A 123 -6.93 -13.88 17.71
CA ALA A 123 -8.25 -13.34 18.05
C ALA A 123 -9.39 -14.23 17.54
N LEU A 124 -9.24 -14.89 16.38
CA LEU A 124 -10.20 -15.85 15.84
C LEU A 124 -10.30 -17.13 16.67
N ALA A 125 -9.21 -17.52 17.34
CA ALA A 125 -9.19 -18.64 18.26
C ALA A 125 -9.87 -18.33 19.61
N CYS A 126 -9.98 -17.05 19.99
CA CYS A 126 -10.72 -16.64 21.18
C CYS A 126 -12.24 -16.79 20.99
N GLN A 127 -12.97 -17.05 22.09
CA GLN A 127 -14.42 -17.24 22.07
C GLN A 127 -15.17 -15.93 21.83
N GLY A 128 -14.60 -14.78 22.25
CA GLY A 128 -15.17 -13.46 22.01
C GLY A 128 -14.12 -12.43 21.58
N ARG A 129 -14.58 -11.35 20.94
CA ARG A 129 -13.74 -10.24 20.43
C ARG A 129 -14.43 -8.92 20.63
N VAL A 130 -13.80 -8.03 21.39
CA VAL A 130 -14.21 -6.64 21.54
C VAL A 130 -13.14 -5.76 20.93
N CYS A 131 -13.50 -4.74 20.16
CA CYS A 131 -12.51 -3.81 19.64
C CYS A 131 -12.89 -2.35 19.87
N THR A 132 -11.88 -1.47 19.84
CA THR A 132 -12.11 -0.04 19.93
C THR A 132 -12.56 0.55 18.59
N ASP A 133 -13.25 1.70 18.64
CA ASP A 133 -13.57 2.53 17.47
C ASP A 133 -12.40 3.44 17.05
N HIS A 134 -11.23 3.27 17.66
CA HIS A 134 -10.05 4.06 17.38
C HIS A 134 -9.67 4.00 15.87
N PRO A 135 -9.27 5.13 15.24
CA PRO A 135 -8.94 5.17 13.80
C PRO A 135 -7.84 4.20 13.35
N LYS A 136 -6.93 3.83 14.27
CA LYS A 136 -5.87 2.84 14.00
C LYS A 136 -6.35 1.40 14.14
N THR A 137 -7.57 1.15 14.64
CA THR A 137 -8.09 -0.22 14.75
C THR A 137 -8.36 -0.79 13.37
N ALA A 138 -7.58 -1.81 13.04
CA ALA A 138 -7.56 -2.47 11.75
C ALA A 138 -7.44 -3.99 11.94
N LEU A 139 -8.38 -4.74 11.37
CA LEU A 139 -8.42 -6.20 11.46
C LEU A 139 -8.29 -6.80 10.06
N GLY A 140 -7.39 -7.76 9.85
CA GLY A 140 -7.18 -8.38 8.53
C GLY A 140 -6.14 -9.47 8.53
N LEU A 141 -6.13 -10.23 7.41
CA LEU A 141 -5.13 -11.26 7.08
C LEU A 141 -4.38 -10.83 5.82
N PRO A 142 -3.30 -10.04 5.96
CA PRO A 142 -2.58 -9.45 4.82
C PRO A 142 -1.46 -10.33 4.25
N GLU A 143 -1.35 -11.59 4.64
CA GLU A 143 -0.25 -12.51 4.30
C GLU A 143 -0.04 -12.64 2.79
N VAL A 144 -1.10 -12.53 2.00
CA VAL A 144 -1.04 -12.54 0.52
C VAL A 144 -0.14 -11.42 -0.04
N MET A 145 -0.01 -10.30 0.67
CA MET A 145 0.88 -9.19 0.30
C MET A 145 2.36 -9.53 0.47
N LEU A 146 2.67 -10.59 1.22
CA LEU A 146 4.00 -11.19 1.39
C LEU A 146 4.20 -12.43 0.54
N GLY A 147 3.24 -12.77 -0.34
CA GLY A 147 3.30 -13.97 -1.17
C GLY A 147 3.02 -15.28 -0.42
N VAL A 148 2.53 -15.21 0.81
CA VAL A 148 2.16 -16.38 1.62
C VAL A 148 0.66 -16.37 1.94
N LEU A 149 0.18 -17.39 2.66
CA LEU A 149 -1.19 -17.49 3.16
C LEU A 149 -1.23 -17.37 4.69
N PRO A 150 -2.39 -17.12 5.32
CA PRO A 150 -2.55 -17.25 6.76
C PRO A 150 -2.21 -18.66 7.22
N GLY A 151 -1.22 -18.83 8.09
CA GLY A 151 -0.63 -20.14 8.40
C GLY A 151 -1.06 -20.77 9.73
N SER A 152 -1.83 -20.04 10.55
CA SER A 152 -2.17 -20.54 11.91
C SER A 152 -3.67 -20.78 12.09
N GLY A 153 -4.37 -21.16 11.02
CA GLY A 153 -5.79 -21.50 11.01
C GLY A 153 -6.69 -20.39 10.49
N GLY A 154 -6.13 -19.30 9.97
CA GLY A 154 -6.89 -18.18 9.43
C GLY A 154 -7.74 -18.55 8.23
N THR A 155 -7.22 -19.39 7.32
CA THR A 155 -7.98 -19.88 6.16
C THR A 155 -9.16 -20.78 6.55
N GLN A 156 -9.18 -21.27 7.80
CA GLN A 156 -10.22 -22.15 8.29
C GLN A 156 -11.21 -21.46 9.25
N ARG A 157 -10.69 -20.62 10.18
CA ARG A 157 -11.53 -19.94 11.17
C ARG A 157 -12.30 -18.76 10.60
N LEU A 158 -11.66 -17.95 9.76
CA LEU A 158 -12.29 -16.75 9.21
C LEU A 158 -13.52 -17.08 8.34
N PRO A 159 -13.46 -18.03 7.36
CA PRO A 159 -14.64 -18.40 6.56
C PRO A 159 -15.80 -18.95 7.39
N ARG A 160 -15.51 -19.71 8.46
CA ARG A 160 -16.54 -20.24 9.37
C ARG A 160 -17.22 -19.15 10.20
N LEU A 161 -16.53 -18.03 10.42
CA LEU A 161 -17.05 -16.91 11.21
C LEU A 161 -17.88 -15.95 10.36
N ILE A 162 -17.36 -15.52 9.19
CA ILE A 162 -17.95 -14.44 8.38
C ILE A 162 -18.48 -14.90 7.00
N GLY A 163 -18.36 -16.19 6.68
CA GLY A 163 -18.72 -16.78 5.38
C GLY A 163 -17.57 -16.79 4.37
N ILE A 164 -17.59 -17.75 3.45
CA ILE A 164 -16.50 -18.01 2.49
C ILE A 164 -16.25 -16.80 1.56
N PRO A 165 -17.26 -16.18 0.91
CA PRO A 165 -17.01 -15.07 -0.02
C PRO A 165 -16.37 -13.85 0.65
N ALA A 166 -16.82 -13.54 1.88
CA ALA A 166 -16.29 -12.41 2.64
C ALA A 166 -14.87 -12.68 3.11
N ALA A 167 -14.57 -13.89 3.57
CA ALA A 167 -13.24 -14.29 4.01
C ALA A 167 -12.25 -14.30 2.84
N LEU A 168 -12.60 -14.90 1.69
CA LEU A 168 -11.77 -14.84 0.48
C LEU A 168 -11.54 -13.40 0.03
N GLY A 169 -12.58 -12.54 0.08
CA GLY A 169 -12.43 -11.13 -0.26
C GLY A 169 -11.39 -10.38 0.59
N LEU A 170 -11.19 -10.79 1.84
CA LEU A 170 -10.15 -10.23 2.73
C LEU A 170 -8.78 -10.87 2.46
N MET A 171 -8.70 -12.20 2.47
CA MET A 171 -7.43 -12.92 2.35
C MET A 171 -6.78 -12.75 0.97
N LEU A 172 -7.56 -12.73 -0.12
CA LEU A 172 -7.03 -12.56 -1.49
C LEU A 172 -6.59 -11.13 -1.81
N THR A 173 -6.95 -10.15 -0.98
CA THR A 173 -6.64 -8.74 -1.22
C THR A 173 -5.78 -8.10 -0.14
N GLY A 174 -5.53 -8.78 0.98
CA GLY A 174 -4.84 -8.22 2.14
C GLY A 174 -5.53 -7.01 2.77
N LYS A 175 -6.83 -6.77 2.47
CA LYS A 175 -7.56 -5.60 2.97
C LYS A 175 -7.85 -5.70 4.45
N HIS A 176 -7.75 -4.56 5.11
CA HIS A 176 -8.10 -4.41 6.52
C HIS A 176 -9.52 -3.87 6.68
N LEU A 177 -10.20 -4.34 7.72
CA LEU A 177 -11.49 -3.83 8.16
C LEU A 177 -11.29 -2.83 9.31
N ASN A 178 -11.99 -1.70 9.26
CA ASN A 178 -12.16 -0.87 10.44
C ASN A 178 -13.19 -1.51 11.39
N ALA A 179 -13.23 -1.05 12.64
CA ALA A 179 -14.08 -1.60 13.69
C ALA A 179 -15.55 -1.75 13.29
N LEU A 180 -16.16 -0.71 12.70
CA LEU A 180 -17.57 -0.73 12.30
C LEU A 180 -17.87 -1.76 11.20
N LYS A 181 -16.97 -1.93 10.24
CA LYS A 181 -17.12 -2.97 9.20
C LYS A 181 -16.93 -4.36 9.80
N ALA A 182 -15.94 -4.54 10.66
CA ALA A 182 -15.69 -5.79 11.37
C ALA A 182 -16.94 -6.23 12.17
N ARG A 183 -17.58 -5.30 12.89
CA ARG A 183 -18.84 -5.56 13.61
C ARG A 183 -19.98 -5.97 12.66
N ARG A 184 -20.18 -5.23 11.57
CA ARG A 184 -21.26 -5.54 10.59
C ARG A 184 -21.09 -6.89 9.92
N MET A 185 -19.85 -7.33 9.74
CA MET A 185 -19.53 -8.63 9.16
C MET A 185 -19.63 -9.77 10.19
N GLY A 186 -19.70 -9.47 11.48
CA GLY A 186 -19.70 -10.45 12.56
C GLY A 186 -18.30 -10.93 12.95
N LEU A 187 -17.25 -10.22 12.54
CA LEU A 187 -15.87 -10.52 12.90
C LEU A 187 -15.58 -10.20 14.37
N VAL A 188 -16.20 -9.14 14.91
CA VAL A 188 -16.15 -8.76 16.32
C VAL A 188 -17.55 -8.71 16.93
N ASP A 189 -17.63 -8.97 18.24
CA ASP A 189 -18.89 -9.02 18.97
C ASP A 189 -19.36 -7.60 19.36
N GLU A 190 -18.40 -6.73 19.79
CA GLU A 190 -18.71 -5.35 20.19
C GLU A 190 -17.63 -4.36 19.72
N VAL A 191 -18.06 -3.11 19.53
CA VAL A 191 -17.18 -1.97 19.23
C VAL A 191 -17.47 -0.89 20.27
N VAL A 192 -16.41 -0.42 20.94
CA VAL A 192 -16.51 0.51 22.07
C VAL A 192 -15.42 1.59 22.02
N ALA A 193 -15.58 2.65 22.79
CA ALA A 193 -14.52 3.62 23.02
C ALA A 193 -13.38 3.00 23.88
N ALA A 194 -12.14 3.41 23.64
CA ALA A 194 -10.96 2.84 24.29
C ALA A 194 -11.04 2.77 25.83
N PRO A 195 -11.54 3.79 26.56
CA PRO A 195 -11.59 3.74 28.03
C PRO A 195 -12.44 2.62 28.63
N ILE A 196 -13.42 2.10 27.89
CA ILE A 196 -14.32 1.04 28.37
C ILE A 196 -14.03 -0.32 27.76
N LEU A 197 -12.95 -0.47 26.97
CA LEU A 197 -12.59 -1.70 26.29
C LEU A 197 -12.44 -2.88 27.26
N LEU A 198 -11.61 -2.74 28.28
CA LEU A 198 -11.37 -3.80 29.28
C LEU A 198 -12.66 -4.16 30.03
N GLN A 199 -13.42 -3.18 30.47
CA GLN A 199 -14.68 -3.40 31.19
C GLN A 199 -15.69 -4.18 30.33
N THR A 200 -15.80 -3.85 29.04
CA THR A 200 -16.69 -4.55 28.11
C THR A 200 -16.21 -5.97 27.83
N ALA A 201 -14.88 -6.17 27.67
CA ALA A 201 -14.32 -7.50 27.49
C ALA A 201 -14.55 -8.41 28.71
N VAL A 202 -14.38 -7.88 29.92
CA VAL A 202 -14.70 -8.57 31.20
C VAL A 202 -16.20 -8.89 31.28
N ALA A 203 -17.08 -7.97 30.90
CA ALA A 203 -18.51 -8.24 30.87
C ALA A 203 -18.89 -9.30 29.83
N LEU A 204 -18.22 -9.32 28.69
CA LEU A 204 -18.44 -10.32 27.63
C LEU A 204 -17.97 -11.70 28.10
N VAL A 205 -16.76 -11.83 28.66
CA VAL A 205 -16.23 -13.14 29.08
C VAL A 205 -17.10 -13.82 30.12
N LYS A 206 -17.70 -13.05 31.04
CA LYS A 206 -18.67 -13.56 32.05
C LYS A 206 -19.98 -14.07 31.45
N LYS A 207 -20.38 -13.56 30.28
CA LYS A 207 -21.58 -14.02 29.57
C LYS A 207 -21.33 -15.28 28.73
N LEU A 208 -20.06 -15.56 28.40
CA LEU A 208 -19.70 -16.72 27.62
C LEU A 208 -19.64 -17.95 28.53
N GLN A 209 -20.40 -18.98 28.18
CA GLN A 209 -20.27 -20.28 28.85
C GLN A 209 -19.08 -21.04 28.28
N PRO A 210 -18.44 -21.93 29.09
CA PRO A 210 -17.43 -22.84 28.57
C PRO A 210 -17.96 -23.59 27.35
N ARG A 211 -17.26 -23.50 26.21
CA ARG A 211 -17.74 -24.13 24.98
C ARG A 211 -17.65 -25.66 25.09
N ARG A 212 -18.80 -26.33 25.21
CA ARG A 212 -19.02 -27.53 24.42
C ARG A 212 -19.23 -27.06 22.98
N ALA A 213 -18.45 -27.61 22.05
CA ALA A 213 -18.45 -27.23 20.63
C ALA A 213 -19.86 -27.18 20.01
N ALA A 214 -20.55 -26.05 20.19
CA ALA A 214 -21.78 -25.77 19.49
C ALA A 214 -21.47 -24.83 18.34
N PRO A 215 -21.81 -25.18 17.09
CA PRO A 215 -21.70 -24.24 15.98
C PRO A 215 -22.53 -22.99 16.31
N ARG A 216 -21.95 -21.80 16.10
CA ARG A 216 -22.72 -20.54 16.18
C ARG A 216 -23.99 -20.71 15.36
N GLN A 217 -25.13 -20.42 15.96
CA GLN A 217 -26.42 -20.55 15.27
C GLN A 217 -26.39 -19.77 13.96
N PRO A 218 -26.76 -20.37 12.84
CA PRO A 218 -26.90 -19.66 11.58
C PRO A 218 -27.88 -18.51 11.79
N GLY A 219 -27.50 -17.30 11.38
CA GLY A 219 -28.44 -16.18 11.31
C GLY A 219 -29.69 -16.63 10.55
N SER A 220 -30.85 -16.03 10.88
CA SER A 220 -32.15 -16.42 10.33
C SER A 220 -32.05 -16.92 8.88
N LEU A 221 -32.44 -18.17 8.65
CA LEU A 221 -32.49 -18.84 7.34
C LEU A 221 -33.28 -18.03 6.29
N PHE A 222 -34.18 -17.16 6.74
CA PHE A 222 -35.03 -16.28 5.92
C PHE A 222 -34.35 -14.90 5.61
N SER A 223 -33.12 -14.65 6.07
CA SER A 223 -32.39 -13.45 5.67
C SER A 223 -31.73 -13.67 4.29
N LEU A 224 -31.55 -12.58 3.52
CA LEU A 224 -30.83 -12.62 2.23
C LEU A 224 -29.45 -13.27 2.36
N LYS A 225 -28.77 -13.04 3.50
CA LYS A 225 -27.48 -13.68 3.85
C LYS A 225 -27.63 -15.18 4.09
N GLY A 226 -28.71 -15.61 4.77
CA GLY A 226 -28.98 -17.03 5.01
C GLY A 226 -29.25 -17.79 3.72
N LEU A 227 -30.07 -17.24 2.83
CA LEU A 227 -30.37 -17.84 1.52
C LEU A 227 -29.12 -17.92 0.63
N THR A 228 -28.29 -16.88 0.61
CA THR A 228 -27.01 -16.88 -0.15
C THR A 228 -26.04 -17.93 0.41
N LYS A 229 -25.95 -18.08 1.73
CA LYS A 229 -25.15 -19.11 2.39
C LYS A 229 -25.61 -20.50 2.01
N LEU A 230 -26.93 -20.76 2.11
CA LEU A 230 -27.53 -22.06 1.77
C LEU A 230 -27.26 -22.42 0.30
N ALA A 231 -27.40 -21.47 -0.62
CA ALA A 231 -27.22 -21.69 -2.05
C ALA A 231 -25.75 -21.85 -2.47
N LEU A 232 -24.83 -21.10 -1.89
CA LEU A 232 -23.45 -21.04 -2.35
C LEU A 232 -22.46 -21.76 -1.43
N GLU A 233 -22.71 -21.80 -0.10
CA GLU A 233 -21.72 -22.33 0.84
C GLU A 233 -22.11 -23.73 1.34
N ASP A 234 -23.40 -23.98 1.63
CA ASP A 234 -23.86 -25.23 2.17
C ASP A 234 -24.18 -26.26 1.06
N ASN A 235 -24.37 -25.81 -0.18
CA ASN A 235 -24.61 -26.66 -1.35
C ASN A 235 -23.30 -27.02 -2.07
N PRO A 236 -22.95 -28.29 -2.30
CA PRO A 236 -21.74 -28.71 -3.01
C PRO A 236 -21.61 -28.12 -4.41
N LEU A 237 -22.69 -28.00 -5.18
CA LEU A 237 -22.68 -27.38 -6.52
C LEU A 237 -22.44 -25.88 -6.42
N GLY A 238 -23.08 -25.22 -5.45
CA GLY A 238 -22.86 -23.80 -5.18
C GLY A 238 -21.40 -23.50 -4.80
N ARG A 239 -20.79 -24.33 -3.94
CA ARG A 239 -19.37 -24.22 -3.58
C ARG A 239 -18.46 -24.36 -4.80
N ARG A 240 -18.71 -25.32 -5.68
CA ARG A 240 -17.92 -25.49 -6.91
C ARG A 240 -17.92 -24.23 -7.77
N VAL A 241 -19.10 -23.65 -8.00
CA VAL A 241 -19.23 -22.39 -8.76
C VAL A 241 -18.54 -21.23 -8.05
N LEU A 242 -18.65 -21.12 -6.73
CA LEU A 242 -18.02 -20.08 -5.92
C LEU A 242 -16.48 -20.13 -6.06
N PHE A 243 -15.87 -21.30 -5.85
CA PHE A 243 -14.42 -21.48 -5.91
C PHE A 243 -13.89 -21.33 -7.33
N GLN A 244 -14.60 -21.81 -8.36
CA GLN A 244 -14.25 -21.59 -9.75
C GLN A 244 -14.19 -20.09 -10.07
N LYS A 245 -15.22 -19.32 -9.71
CA LYS A 245 -15.23 -17.86 -9.91
C LYS A 245 -14.14 -17.16 -9.13
N ALA A 246 -13.83 -17.60 -7.92
CA ALA A 246 -12.74 -17.04 -7.13
C ALA A 246 -11.39 -17.24 -7.82
N ARG A 247 -11.13 -18.45 -8.39
CA ARG A 247 -9.90 -18.73 -9.17
C ARG A 247 -9.83 -17.89 -10.44
N GLU A 248 -10.91 -17.81 -11.21
CA GLU A 248 -10.98 -16.97 -12.42
C GLU A 248 -10.67 -15.51 -12.10
N GLN A 249 -11.26 -14.97 -11.03
CA GLN A 249 -11.00 -13.58 -10.60
C GLN A 249 -9.56 -13.38 -10.11
N ALA A 250 -9.00 -14.35 -9.40
CA ALA A 250 -7.61 -14.31 -8.96
C ALA A 250 -6.67 -14.34 -10.15
N LEU A 251 -6.83 -15.27 -11.08
CA LEU A 251 -6.01 -15.37 -12.30
C LEU A 251 -6.11 -14.12 -13.17
N ASN A 252 -7.32 -13.59 -13.39
CA ASN A 252 -7.51 -12.37 -14.17
C ASN A 252 -6.81 -11.15 -13.57
N LYS A 253 -6.65 -11.11 -12.23
CA LYS A 253 -5.97 -10.00 -11.56
C LYS A 253 -4.46 -10.18 -11.45
N THR A 254 -4.01 -11.42 -11.28
CA THR A 254 -2.61 -11.75 -11.03
C THR A 254 -1.90 -12.25 -12.26
N GLN A 255 -2.63 -12.56 -13.34
CA GLN A 255 -2.14 -13.19 -14.56
C GLN A 255 -1.30 -14.46 -14.29
N GLY A 256 -1.51 -15.11 -13.14
CA GLY A 256 -0.79 -16.32 -12.73
C GLY A 256 0.57 -16.08 -12.05
N HIS A 257 1.03 -14.83 -11.95
CA HIS A 257 2.34 -14.52 -11.37
C HIS A 257 2.46 -14.77 -9.86
N TYR A 258 1.33 -14.81 -9.15
CA TYR A 258 1.29 -14.95 -7.69
C TYR A 258 0.62 -16.27 -7.30
N PRO A 259 1.35 -17.25 -6.77
CA PRO A 259 0.77 -18.55 -6.38
C PRO A 259 -0.12 -18.47 -5.12
N ALA A 260 0.16 -17.53 -4.21
CA ALA A 260 -0.52 -17.44 -2.92
C ALA A 260 -2.06 -17.31 -3.01
N PRO A 261 -2.66 -16.49 -3.90
CA PRO A 261 -4.10 -16.40 -4.02
C PRO A 261 -4.78 -17.72 -4.36
N LEU A 262 -4.21 -18.50 -5.28
CA LEU A 262 -4.77 -19.82 -5.64
C LEU A 262 -4.65 -20.80 -4.49
N ARG A 263 -3.50 -20.82 -3.79
CA ARG A 263 -3.28 -21.69 -2.65
C ARG A 263 -4.21 -21.36 -1.47
N ILE A 264 -4.51 -20.08 -1.22
CA ILE A 264 -5.53 -19.65 -0.24
C ILE A 264 -6.90 -20.24 -0.60
N ILE A 265 -7.29 -20.15 -1.86
CA ILE A 265 -8.58 -20.70 -2.34
C ILE A 265 -8.62 -22.21 -2.11
N ASP A 266 -7.54 -22.93 -2.44
CA ASP A 266 -7.45 -24.39 -2.28
C ASP A 266 -7.55 -24.82 -0.82
N CYS A 267 -6.91 -24.10 0.11
CA CYS A 267 -7.01 -24.36 1.55
C CYS A 267 -8.43 -24.17 2.09
N VAL A 268 -9.10 -23.07 1.67
CA VAL A 268 -10.48 -22.80 2.07
C VAL A 268 -11.43 -23.86 1.49
N GLU A 269 -11.25 -24.23 0.22
CA GLU A 269 -12.06 -25.27 -0.44
C GLU A 269 -11.88 -26.63 0.21
N THR A 270 -10.62 -27.03 0.52
CA THR A 270 -10.31 -28.26 1.24
C THR A 270 -11.03 -28.31 2.58
N GLY A 271 -10.93 -27.23 3.36
CA GLY A 271 -11.61 -27.15 4.66
C GLY A 271 -13.14 -27.13 4.58
N ALA A 272 -13.70 -26.56 3.51
CA ALA A 272 -15.15 -26.55 3.27
C ALA A 272 -15.69 -27.93 2.83
N ASN A 273 -14.90 -28.69 2.06
CA ASN A 273 -15.32 -29.96 1.50
C ASN A 273 -14.94 -31.18 2.37
N HIS A 274 -13.78 -31.13 3.04
CA HIS A 274 -13.20 -32.27 3.77
C HIS A 274 -13.06 -32.02 5.28
N GLY A 275 -13.52 -30.88 5.78
CA GLY A 275 -13.57 -30.56 7.19
C GLY A 275 -12.34 -29.78 7.71
N PHE A 276 -12.48 -29.27 8.94
CA PHE A 276 -11.54 -28.33 9.56
C PHE A 276 -10.09 -28.86 9.61
N LYS A 277 -9.92 -30.10 10.06
CA LYS A 277 -8.60 -30.73 10.21
C LYS A 277 -7.85 -30.83 8.87
N LYS A 278 -8.55 -31.31 7.84
CA LYS A 278 -7.97 -31.41 6.48
C LYS A 278 -7.62 -30.04 5.91
N GLY A 279 -8.45 -29.04 6.20
CA GLY A 279 -8.15 -27.65 5.83
C GLY A 279 -6.90 -27.09 6.51
N LEU A 280 -6.69 -27.38 7.80
CA LEU A 280 -5.48 -27.00 8.53
C LEU A 280 -4.22 -27.71 7.99
N GLU A 281 -4.31 -29.01 7.70
CA GLU A 281 -3.22 -29.77 7.07
C GLU A 281 -2.81 -29.13 5.73
N ALA A 282 -3.81 -28.82 4.86
CA ALA A 282 -3.56 -28.17 3.58
C ALA A 282 -2.98 -26.75 3.73
N GLU A 283 -3.42 -26.01 4.75
CA GLU A 283 -2.92 -24.68 5.08
C GLU A 283 -1.44 -24.72 5.49
N ALA A 284 -1.06 -25.62 6.40
CA ALA A 284 0.32 -25.73 6.88
C ALA A 284 1.29 -26.09 5.74
N VAL A 285 0.95 -27.10 4.93
CA VAL A 285 1.74 -27.48 3.75
C VAL A 285 1.82 -26.32 2.75
N GLY A 286 0.68 -25.70 2.44
CA GLY A 286 0.63 -24.56 1.51
C GLY A 286 1.42 -23.36 1.99
N PHE A 287 1.45 -23.08 3.29
CA PHE A 287 2.27 -22.04 3.90
C PHE A 287 3.76 -22.31 3.68
N GLY A 288 4.20 -23.56 3.96
CA GLY A 288 5.58 -23.97 3.78
C GLY A 288 6.04 -23.89 2.33
N GLU A 289 5.24 -24.38 1.38
CA GLU A 289 5.54 -24.30 -0.05
C GLU A 289 5.66 -22.85 -0.53
N LEU A 290 4.70 -21.99 -0.17
CA LEU A 290 4.68 -20.60 -0.57
C LEU A 290 5.86 -19.79 -0.02
N ALA A 291 6.27 -20.05 1.23
CA ALA A 291 7.38 -19.36 1.87
C ALA A 291 8.70 -19.50 1.10
N MET A 292 8.88 -20.61 0.37
CA MET A 292 10.08 -20.90 -0.41
C MET A 292 10.00 -20.39 -1.85
N THR A 293 8.88 -19.82 -2.28
CA THR A 293 8.74 -19.28 -3.64
C THR A 293 9.58 -18.02 -3.84
N PRO A 294 10.16 -17.80 -5.01
CA PRO A 294 10.84 -16.54 -5.34
C PRO A 294 9.92 -15.34 -5.11
N GLN A 295 8.63 -15.46 -5.48
CA GLN A 295 7.64 -14.40 -5.29
C GLN A 295 7.49 -13.98 -3.82
N ALA A 296 7.42 -14.92 -2.90
CA ALA A 296 7.34 -14.61 -1.48
C ALA A 296 8.61 -13.95 -0.97
N GLN A 297 9.78 -14.41 -1.40
CA GLN A 297 11.07 -13.83 -1.02
C GLN A 297 11.17 -12.37 -1.48
N GLN A 298 10.80 -12.07 -2.73
CA GLN A 298 10.83 -10.71 -3.25
C GLN A 298 9.81 -9.81 -2.57
N LEU A 299 8.58 -10.27 -2.36
CA LEU A 299 7.56 -9.49 -1.64
C LEU A 299 7.94 -9.21 -0.19
N MET A 300 8.58 -10.15 0.49
CA MET A 300 9.16 -9.92 1.83
C MET A 300 10.31 -8.90 1.77
N SER A 301 11.18 -8.96 0.76
CA SER A 301 12.24 -7.96 0.54
C SER A 301 11.66 -6.55 0.39
N ILE A 302 10.62 -6.37 -0.44
CA ILE A 302 9.89 -5.10 -0.59
C ILE A 302 9.26 -4.64 0.74
N TYR A 303 8.70 -5.57 1.52
CA TYR A 303 8.16 -5.23 2.85
C TYR A 303 9.26 -4.70 3.79
N PHE A 304 10.42 -5.34 3.85
CA PHE A 304 11.54 -4.88 4.68
C PHE A 304 12.11 -3.56 4.18
N ALA A 305 12.26 -3.40 2.87
CA ALA A 305 12.70 -2.17 2.25
C ALA A 305 11.78 -0.99 2.61
N THR A 306 10.46 -1.17 2.48
CA THR A 306 9.48 -0.13 2.85
C THR A 306 9.46 0.15 4.35
N THR A 307 9.69 -0.86 5.18
CA THR A 307 9.76 -0.69 6.64
C THR A 307 11.02 0.07 7.06
N ALA A 308 12.16 -0.23 6.43
CA ALA A 308 13.40 0.50 6.64
C ALA A 308 13.28 1.98 6.21
N LEU A 309 12.65 2.24 5.05
CA LEU A 309 12.41 3.61 4.57
C LEU A 309 11.52 4.44 5.52
N LYS A 310 10.63 3.83 6.29
CA LYS A 310 9.85 4.55 7.32
C LYS A 310 10.70 5.13 8.44
N LYS A 311 11.92 4.61 8.65
CA LYS A 311 12.87 5.08 9.68
C LYS A 311 14.02 5.90 9.10
N ASP A 312 14.18 5.95 7.78
CA ASP A 312 15.29 6.58 7.08
C ASP A 312 15.03 8.09 6.92
N SER A 313 15.72 8.95 7.65
CA SER A 313 15.57 10.41 7.54
C SER A 313 15.99 11.01 6.19
N GLY A 314 16.59 10.22 5.31
CA GLY A 314 17.11 10.68 4.02
C GLY A 314 18.51 11.28 4.08
N VAL A 315 19.07 11.47 5.27
CA VAL A 315 20.40 12.02 5.53
C VAL A 315 21.26 11.02 6.28
N ALA A 316 22.59 11.12 6.11
CA ALA A 316 23.53 10.19 6.74
C ALA A 316 23.69 10.42 8.25
N ASP A 317 23.64 11.67 8.69
CA ASP A 317 23.78 12.03 10.10
C ASP A 317 22.44 11.87 10.85
N PRO A 318 22.34 10.92 11.79
CA PRO A 318 21.11 10.70 12.57
C PRO A 318 20.79 11.84 13.55
N ALA A 319 21.73 12.74 13.83
CA ALA A 319 21.51 13.90 14.68
C ALA A 319 20.70 15.01 13.99
N VAL A 320 20.64 14.98 12.66
CA VAL A 320 19.86 15.96 11.88
C VAL A 320 18.36 15.75 12.14
N GLN A 321 17.73 16.79 12.66
CA GLN A 321 16.29 16.79 12.93
C GLN A 321 15.51 17.53 11.83
N PRO A 322 14.32 17.07 11.45
CA PRO A 322 13.45 17.80 10.55
C PRO A 322 12.96 19.10 11.19
N ARG A 323 12.82 20.14 10.40
CA ARG A 323 12.17 21.39 10.83
C ARG A 323 10.66 21.12 11.04
N PRO A 324 10.02 21.70 12.07
CA PRO A 324 8.59 21.53 12.30
C PRO A 324 7.78 22.15 11.16
N VAL A 325 6.86 21.38 10.58
CA VAL A 325 5.95 21.82 9.51
C VAL A 325 4.54 21.93 10.07
N ARG A 326 3.96 23.13 10.04
CA ARG A 326 2.63 23.44 10.57
C ARG A 326 1.65 23.90 9.50
N LYS A 327 2.16 24.47 8.40
CA LYS A 327 1.35 25.00 7.30
C LYS A 327 2.08 24.90 5.98
N ILE A 328 1.37 24.48 4.94
CA ILE A 328 1.90 24.31 3.58
C ILE A 328 1.29 25.35 2.64
N GLY A 329 2.13 25.93 1.78
CA GLY A 329 1.69 26.65 0.58
C GLY A 329 1.74 25.71 -0.63
N VAL A 330 0.77 25.79 -1.51
CA VAL A 330 0.78 25.08 -2.81
C VAL A 330 0.57 26.10 -3.91
N LEU A 331 1.47 26.13 -4.89
CA LEU A 331 1.39 26.98 -6.08
C LEU A 331 0.94 26.14 -7.27
N GLY A 332 -0.18 26.53 -7.89
CA GLY A 332 -0.86 25.78 -8.95
C GLY A 332 -1.97 24.89 -8.40
N ALA A 333 -3.22 25.12 -8.86
CA ALA A 333 -4.41 24.34 -8.51
C ALA A 333 -4.80 23.34 -9.60
N GLY A 334 -3.86 22.97 -10.48
CA GLY A 334 -4.04 21.90 -11.46
C GLY A 334 -4.20 20.52 -10.80
N LEU A 335 -4.20 19.45 -11.61
CA LEU A 335 -4.37 18.08 -11.13
C LEU A 335 -3.37 17.72 -10.01
N MET A 336 -2.08 18.07 -10.20
CA MET A 336 -1.02 17.77 -9.24
C MET A 336 -1.19 18.58 -7.95
N GLY A 337 -1.32 19.92 -8.05
CA GLY A 337 -1.44 20.76 -6.85
C GLY A 337 -2.72 20.50 -6.04
N ALA A 338 -3.84 20.19 -6.71
CA ALA A 338 -5.06 19.75 -6.02
C ALA A 338 -4.86 18.40 -5.31
N GLY A 339 -4.19 17.44 -5.96
CA GLY A 339 -3.84 16.15 -5.37
C GLY A 339 -2.88 16.27 -4.18
N ILE A 340 -1.84 17.12 -4.28
CA ILE A 340 -0.90 17.42 -3.18
C ILE A 340 -1.65 18.07 -2.02
N SER A 341 -2.51 19.06 -2.29
CA SER A 341 -3.36 19.69 -1.28
C SER A 341 -4.28 18.69 -0.58
N TYR A 342 -4.83 17.72 -1.34
CA TYR A 342 -5.68 16.67 -0.80
C TYR A 342 -4.91 15.74 0.15
N VAL A 343 -3.75 15.19 -0.25
CA VAL A 343 -2.99 14.30 0.65
C VAL A 343 -2.45 15.04 1.87
N THR A 344 -2.10 16.31 1.73
CA THR A 344 -1.67 17.18 2.83
C THR A 344 -2.80 17.41 3.84
N SER A 345 -4.00 17.78 3.37
CA SER A 345 -5.15 18.06 4.25
C SER A 345 -5.76 16.80 4.88
N SER A 346 -5.77 15.67 4.13
CA SER A 346 -6.45 14.45 4.55
C SER A 346 -5.54 13.46 5.31
N LYS A 347 -4.27 13.34 4.94
CA LYS A 347 -3.31 12.39 5.54
C LYS A 347 -2.42 13.07 6.57
N ALA A 348 -1.70 14.11 6.17
CA ALA A 348 -0.86 14.88 7.07
C ALA A 348 -1.67 15.76 8.04
N GLN A 349 -2.95 16.00 7.76
CA GLN A 349 -3.86 16.84 8.54
C GLN A 349 -3.37 18.28 8.73
N LEU A 350 -2.55 18.77 7.79
CA LEU A 350 -1.97 20.11 7.81
C LEU A 350 -2.84 21.12 7.05
N PRO A 351 -2.90 22.38 7.50
CA PRO A 351 -3.49 23.48 6.75
C PRO A 351 -2.73 23.75 5.45
N VAL A 352 -3.46 23.99 4.37
CA VAL A 352 -2.92 24.29 3.04
C VAL A 352 -3.43 25.65 2.56
N ARG A 353 -2.51 26.50 2.11
CA ARG A 353 -2.83 27.71 1.35
C ARG A 353 -2.61 27.41 -0.14
N LEU A 354 -3.68 27.26 -0.89
CA LEU A 354 -3.65 26.92 -2.32
C LEU A 354 -3.76 28.19 -3.17
N LYS A 355 -2.70 28.51 -3.94
CA LYS A 355 -2.65 29.65 -4.85
C LYS A 355 -2.72 29.19 -6.31
N ASP A 356 -3.50 29.89 -7.11
CA ASP A 356 -3.45 29.82 -8.59
C ASP A 356 -3.42 31.22 -9.17
N GLN A 357 -3.10 31.34 -10.46
CA GLN A 357 -3.08 32.61 -11.18
C GLN A 357 -4.49 33.15 -11.47
N ASP A 358 -5.48 32.25 -11.59
CA ASP A 358 -6.86 32.63 -11.94
C ASP A 358 -7.90 31.84 -11.11
N ALA A 359 -9.07 32.45 -10.97
CA ALA A 359 -10.18 31.88 -10.19
C ALA A 359 -10.76 30.60 -10.82
N ALA A 360 -10.72 30.47 -12.14
CA ALA A 360 -11.26 29.30 -12.83
C ALA A 360 -10.37 28.06 -12.58
N GLY A 361 -9.04 28.22 -12.63
CA GLY A 361 -8.07 27.20 -12.25
C GLY A 361 -8.25 26.77 -10.80
N LEU A 362 -8.34 27.74 -9.90
CA LEU A 362 -8.54 27.52 -8.46
C LEU A 362 -9.83 26.74 -8.18
N ASN A 363 -10.95 27.13 -8.81
CA ASN A 363 -12.24 26.44 -8.68
C ASN A 363 -12.20 25.01 -9.20
N ARG A 364 -11.52 24.74 -10.33
CA ARG A 364 -11.33 23.37 -10.84
C ARG A 364 -10.56 22.50 -9.84
N GLY A 365 -9.48 23.04 -9.25
CA GLY A 365 -8.69 22.35 -8.23
C GLY A 365 -9.49 22.02 -6.98
N LEU A 366 -10.25 22.98 -6.45
CA LEU A 366 -11.13 22.78 -5.29
C LEU A 366 -12.22 21.76 -5.57
N ALA A 367 -12.84 21.80 -6.76
CA ALA A 367 -13.84 20.82 -7.17
C ALA A 367 -13.25 19.41 -7.30
N HIS A 368 -11.99 19.28 -7.75
CA HIS A 368 -11.28 18.00 -7.76
C HIS A 368 -11.06 17.46 -6.35
N LEU A 369 -10.55 18.30 -5.45
CA LEU A 369 -10.34 17.95 -4.04
C LEU A 369 -11.66 17.51 -3.37
N ASP A 370 -12.74 18.27 -3.58
CA ASP A 370 -14.05 17.93 -3.03
C ASP A 370 -14.56 16.57 -3.54
N ARG A 371 -14.41 16.28 -4.83
CA ARG A 371 -14.77 14.96 -5.38
C ARG A 371 -14.04 13.81 -4.70
N LEU A 372 -12.77 13.97 -4.34
CA LEU A 372 -12.00 12.95 -3.63
C LEU A 372 -12.53 12.74 -2.20
N ILE A 373 -12.85 13.83 -1.49
CA ILE A 373 -13.46 13.79 -0.15
C ILE A 373 -14.84 13.15 -0.21
N GLN A 374 -15.70 13.57 -1.14
CA GLN A 374 -17.04 13.02 -1.32
C GLN A 374 -17.02 11.52 -1.61
N LYS A 375 -16.09 11.04 -2.45
CA LYS A 375 -15.92 9.61 -2.72
C LYS A 375 -15.64 8.79 -1.46
N ARG A 376 -14.87 9.33 -0.50
CA ARG A 376 -14.61 8.68 0.80
C ARG A 376 -15.84 8.72 1.70
N LEU A 377 -16.57 9.84 1.71
CA LEU A 377 -17.81 10.00 2.46
C LEU A 377 -18.88 9.01 1.98
N HIS A 378 -19.12 8.91 0.66
CA HIS A 378 -20.07 7.94 0.09
C HIS A 378 -19.69 6.48 0.40
N ARG A 379 -18.39 6.18 0.42
CA ARG A 379 -17.88 4.85 0.81
C ARG A 379 -17.92 4.62 2.33
N ARG A 380 -18.39 5.60 3.10
CA ARG A 380 -18.43 5.57 4.56
C ARG A 380 -17.07 5.25 5.19
N SER A 381 -15.99 5.72 4.56
CA SER A 381 -14.63 5.60 5.08
C SER A 381 -14.23 6.78 5.96
N ILE A 382 -14.99 7.86 5.90
CA ILE A 382 -14.92 9.03 6.78
C ILE A 382 -16.36 9.49 7.14
N THR A 383 -16.48 10.20 8.24
CA THR A 383 -17.71 10.84 8.69
C THR A 383 -17.92 12.19 7.98
N ALA A 384 -19.13 12.75 8.06
CA ALA A 384 -19.42 14.09 7.55
C ALA A 384 -18.60 15.18 8.29
N PHE A 385 -18.35 14.98 9.59
CA PHE A 385 -17.51 15.88 10.38
C PHE A 385 -16.07 15.89 9.89
N GLU A 386 -15.45 14.71 9.69
CA GLU A 386 -14.08 14.59 9.15
C GLU A 386 -13.98 15.19 7.75
N ALA A 387 -14.96 14.92 6.87
CA ALA A 387 -15.02 15.53 5.55
C ALA A 387 -15.06 17.07 5.61
N GLY A 388 -15.83 17.63 6.54
CA GLY A 388 -15.87 19.07 6.82
C GLY A 388 -14.53 19.62 7.31
N GLN A 389 -13.82 18.87 8.16
CA GLN A 389 -12.48 19.25 8.64
C GLN A 389 -11.45 19.25 7.51
N GLU A 390 -11.42 18.21 6.68
CA GLU A 390 -10.50 18.12 5.56
C GLU A 390 -10.67 19.28 4.57
N ARG A 391 -11.92 19.68 4.25
CA ARG A 391 -12.19 20.84 3.39
C ARG A 391 -11.67 22.15 4.00
N ARG A 392 -11.96 22.40 5.28
CA ARG A 392 -11.56 23.64 5.95
C ARG A 392 -10.05 23.84 6.07
N ARG A 393 -9.27 22.76 5.99
CA ARG A 393 -7.81 22.86 5.97
C ARG A 393 -7.25 23.46 4.68
N VAL A 394 -8.01 23.47 3.57
CA VAL A 394 -7.55 24.04 2.31
C VAL A 394 -8.22 25.38 2.06
N THR A 395 -7.43 26.44 2.04
CA THR A 395 -7.88 27.81 1.82
C THR A 395 -7.32 28.38 0.53
N PRO A 396 -8.18 28.83 -0.41
CA PRO A 396 -7.75 29.33 -1.74
C PRO A 396 -7.31 30.79 -1.68
N THR A 397 -6.44 31.19 -2.65
CA THR A 397 -6.03 32.58 -2.88
C THR A 397 -5.54 32.78 -4.32
N LEU A 398 -5.62 34.01 -4.82
CA LEU A 398 -5.05 34.42 -6.11
C LEU A 398 -3.69 35.12 -5.97
N ASP A 399 -3.32 35.51 -4.77
CA ASP A 399 -2.09 36.22 -4.44
C ASP A 399 -1.30 35.49 -3.32
N PHE A 400 -0.26 36.12 -2.78
CA PHE A 400 0.52 35.57 -1.68
C PHE A 400 -0.06 35.85 -0.28
N SER A 401 -1.32 36.29 -0.19
CA SER A 401 -2.00 36.50 1.10
C SER A 401 -2.03 35.19 1.90
N GLY A 402 -1.46 35.23 3.10
CA GLY A 402 -1.37 34.10 4.02
C GLY A 402 -0.19 33.17 3.79
N PHE A 403 0.75 33.50 2.89
CA PHE A 403 1.99 32.78 2.69
C PHE A 403 3.11 33.17 3.67
N GLN A 404 3.00 34.30 4.35
CA GLN A 404 4.02 34.76 5.31
C GLN A 404 4.34 33.75 6.42
N ASN A 405 3.41 32.84 6.72
CA ASN A 405 3.52 31.86 7.80
C ASN A 405 3.53 30.42 7.32
N VAL A 406 3.84 30.14 6.05
CA VAL A 406 4.02 28.79 5.55
C VAL A 406 5.44 28.29 5.83
N ASP A 407 5.58 27.01 6.13
CA ASP A 407 6.86 26.38 6.42
C ASP A 407 7.48 25.77 5.16
N VAL A 408 6.63 25.23 4.28
CA VAL A 408 7.04 24.67 2.99
C VAL A 408 6.08 25.17 1.91
N VAL A 409 6.61 25.61 0.79
CA VAL A 409 5.85 25.90 -0.44
C VAL A 409 6.14 24.81 -1.46
N ILE A 410 5.10 24.12 -1.92
CA ILE A 410 5.21 23.10 -2.98
C ILE A 410 4.68 23.69 -4.29
N GLU A 411 5.58 23.86 -5.25
CA GLU A 411 5.27 24.38 -6.57
C GLU A 411 4.85 23.24 -7.50
N ALA A 412 3.69 23.36 -8.12
CA ALA A 412 3.08 22.40 -9.06
C ALA A 412 2.45 23.11 -10.26
N VAL A 413 3.17 24.06 -10.85
CA VAL A 413 2.76 24.79 -12.07
C VAL A 413 3.32 24.13 -13.34
N PHE A 414 3.18 24.78 -14.48
CA PHE A 414 3.67 24.29 -15.77
C PHE A 414 5.19 24.05 -15.77
N GLU A 415 5.63 23.05 -16.57
CA GLU A 415 7.02 22.66 -16.70
C GLU A 415 7.79 23.65 -17.60
N ASP A 416 8.14 24.79 -17.01
CA ASP A 416 8.89 25.88 -17.64
C ASP A 416 9.91 26.44 -16.65
N LEU A 417 11.20 26.43 -17.02
CA LEU A 417 12.29 26.80 -16.13
C LEU A 417 12.20 28.27 -15.69
N ALA A 418 11.94 29.19 -16.64
CA ALA A 418 11.88 30.62 -16.33
C ALA A 418 10.71 30.96 -15.39
N LEU A 419 9.57 30.29 -15.57
CA LEU A 419 8.42 30.40 -14.66
C LEU A 419 8.80 29.92 -13.25
N LYS A 420 9.45 28.75 -13.12
CA LYS A 420 9.82 28.17 -11.82
C LYS A 420 10.86 29.04 -11.12
N GLN A 421 11.86 29.56 -11.84
CA GLN A 421 12.86 30.49 -11.30
C GLN A 421 12.22 31.79 -10.79
N ARG A 422 11.26 32.35 -11.52
CA ARG A 422 10.50 33.52 -11.08
C ARG A 422 9.70 33.24 -9.80
N LEU A 423 9.08 32.06 -9.70
CA LEU A 423 8.32 31.65 -8.50
C LEU A 423 9.23 31.44 -7.29
N VAL A 424 10.47 30.99 -7.46
CA VAL A 424 11.47 30.94 -6.36
C VAL A 424 11.66 32.33 -5.77
N ALA A 425 11.95 33.33 -6.61
CA ALA A 425 12.13 34.71 -6.17
C ALA A 425 10.87 35.31 -5.51
N GLU A 426 9.68 35.04 -6.08
CA GLU A 426 8.40 35.49 -5.51
C GLU A 426 8.14 34.85 -4.13
N VAL A 427 8.44 33.55 -3.94
CA VAL A 427 8.31 32.88 -2.64
C VAL A 427 9.29 33.46 -1.63
N GLU A 428 10.54 33.69 -1.99
CA GLU A 428 11.54 34.30 -1.10
C GLU A 428 11.16 35.72 -0.67
N ALA A 429 10.49 36.47 -1.54
CA ALA A 429 10.00 37.82 -1.24
C ALA A 429 8.76 37.85 -0.33
N ASN A 430 7.92 36.83 -0.35
CA ASN A 430 6.63 36.82 0.33
C ASN A 430 6.55 35.85 1.52
N CYS A 431 7.57 35.03 1.75
CA CYS A 431 7.61 34.03 2.82
C CYS A 431 8.79 34.30 3.78
N ARG A 432 8.83 33.56 4.88
CA ARG A 432 9.94 33.65 5.85
C ARG A 432 11.25 33.16 5.25
N PRO A 433 12.39 33.66 5.69
CA PRO A 433 13.69 33.17 5.24
C PRO A 433 13.94 31.69 5.44
N THR A 434 13.24 31.08 6.40
CA THR A 434 13.33 29.65 6.72
C THR A 434 12.35 28.78 5.90
N THR A 435 11.49 29.37 5.08
CA THR A 435 10.54 28.64 4.25
C THR A 435 11.28 27.80 3.20
N ILE A 436 10.92 26.53 3.11
CA ILE A 436 11.47 25.61 2.11
C ILE A 436 10.67 25.78 0.81
N PHE A 437 11.38 25.95 -0.31
CA PHE A 437 10.80 25.88 -1.65
C PHE A 437 10.98 24.48 -2.21
N ALA A 438 9.88 23.77 -2.40
CA ALA A 438 9.84 22.44 -3.00
C ALA A 438 9.20 22.53 -4.39
N THR A 439 9.84 21.98 -5.43
CA THR A 439 9.28 21.93 -6.78
C THR A 439 8.84 20.52 -7.14
N ASN A 440 7.65 20.39 -7.76
CA ASN A 440 7.13 19.13 -8.29
C ASN A 440 7.46 18.95 -9.77
N THR A 441 8.58 19.49 -10.24
CA THR A 441 9.07 19.23 -11.60
C THR A 441 9.30 17.73 -11.81
N SER A 442 9.11 17.25 -13.04
CA SER A 442 9.30 15.84 -13.40
C SER A 442 10.62 15.57 -14.12
N SER A 443 11.29 16.61 -14.62
CA SER A 443 12.46 16.43 -15.50
C SER A 443 13.51 17.51 -15.40
N LEU A 444 13.13 18.73 -15.01
CA LEU A 444 14.08 19.85 -14.91
C LEU A 444 15.00 19.66 -13.69
N PRO A 445 16.34 19.75 -13.86
CA PRO A 445 17.26 19.68 -12.74
C PRO A 445 16.95 20.75 -11.68
N ILE A 446 16.88 20.33 -10.42
CA ILE A 446 16.57 21.23 -9.30
C ILE A 446 17.63 22.31 -9.16
N THR A 447 18.89 21.97 -9.42
CA THR A 447 20.01 22.92 -9.43
C THR A 447 19.74 24.11 -10.37
N ARG A 448 19.16 23.86 -11.57
CA ARG A 448 18.82 24.94 -12.52
C ARG A 448 17.71 25.85 -11.99
N ILE A 449 16.75 25.30 -11.25
CA ILE A 449 15.69 26.08 -10.61
C ILE A 449 16.27 26.90 -9.45
N ALA A 450 17.16 26.30 -8.68
CA ALA A 450 17.81 26.92 -7.53
C ALA A 450 18.79 28.06 -7.89
N GLU A 451 19.26 28.18 -9.15
CA GLU A 451 20.10 29.29 -9.61
C GLU A 451 19.46 30.67 -9.37
N ALA A 452 18.14 30.76 -9.31
CA ALA A 452 17.41 31.99 -9.03
C ALA A 452 17.19 32.26 -7.53
N ALA A 453 17.54 31.32 -6.66
CA ALA A 453 17.35 31.45 -5.23
C ALA A 453 18.45 32.27 -4.55
N GLN A 454 18.06 33.10 -3.59
CA GLN A 454 18.98 33.73 -2.65
C GLN A 454 19.45 32.76 -1.56
N ARG A 455 18.62 31.71 -1.32
CA ARG A 455 18.84 30.68 -0.29
C ARG A 455 18.71 29.29 -0.92
N PRO A 456 19.66 28.89 -1.81
CA PRO A 456 19.60 27.61 -2.52
C PRO A 456 19.61 26.39 -1.58
N GLU A 457 20.10 26.56 -0.35
CA GLU A 457 20.04 25.52 0.70
C GLU A 457 18.61 25.16 1.14
N ASN A 458 17.62 26.02 0.88
CA ASN A 458 16.21 25.79 1.16
C ASN A 458 15.42 25.31 -0.07
N VAL A 459 16.08 25.05 -1.21
CA VAL A 459 15.45 24.55 -2.43
C VAL A 459 15.60 23.03 -2.53
N ILE A 460 14.49 22.32 -2.84
CA ILE A 460 14.45 20.88 -2.93
C ILE A 460 13.43 20.42 -3.98
N GLY A 461 13.62 19.24 -4.56
CA GLY A 461 12.60 18.58 -5.38
C GLY A 461 11.69 17.69 -4.53
N MET A 462 10.38 17.74 -4.79
CA MET A 462 9.39 16.82 -4.26
C MET A 462 8.53 16.31 -5.42
N HIS A 463 9.03 15.29 -6.11
CA HIS A 463 8.41 14.74 -7.32
C HIS A 463 7.32 13.72 -6.96
N TYR A 464 6.06 14.17 -7.05
CA TYR A 464 4.88 13.33 -6.88
C TYR A 464 4.46 12.70 -8.21
N PHE A 465 3.95 11.48 -8.15
CA PHE A 465 3.43 10.77 -9.31
C PHE A 465 1.91 10.93 -9.44
N SER A 466 1.43 10.97 -10.68
CA SER A 466 0.01 11.17 -10.98
C SER A 466 -0.73 9.82 -11.08
N PRO A 467 -1.94 9.68 -10.49
CA PRO A 467 -2.65 10.63 -9.61
C PRO A 467 -2.08 10.61 -8.18
N VAL A 468 -1.86 11.80 -7.60
CA VAL A 468 -1.16 11.95 -6.31
C VAL A 468 -1.77 11.10 -5.19
N GLU A 469 -3.09 11.01 -5.12
CA GLU A 469 -3.80 10.28 -4.07
C GLU A 469 -3.69 8.76 -4.18
N LYS A 470 -3.21 8.24 -5.31
CA LYS A 470 -3.10 6.79 -5.57
C LYS A 470 -1.66 6.31 -5.61
N MET A 471 -0.77 7.11 -6.19
CA MET A 471 0.62 6.73 -6.36
C MET A 471 1.36 6.76 -5.02
N PRO A 472 1.98 5.65 -4.61
CA PRO A 472 2.57 5.55 -3.29
C PRO A 472 3.94 6.24 -3.19
N LEU A 473 4.68 6.37 -4.29
CA LEU A 473 6.04 6.91 -4.30
C LEU A 473 6.06 8.44 -4.22
N LEU A 474 7.08 8.96 -3.55
CA LEU A 474 7.55 10.33 -3.62
C LEU A 474 9.08 10.30 -3.72
N GLU A 475 9.65 10.91 -4.77
CA GLU A 475 11.08 11.18 -4.86
C GLU A 475 11.38 12.53 -4.21
N ILE A 476 12.31 12.54 -3.28
CA ILE A 476 12.92 13.77 -2.74
C ILE A 476 14.25 13.97 -3.47
N ILE A 477 14.37 15.06 -4.19
CA ILE A 477 15.54 15.34 -5.02
C ILE A 477 16.39 16.41 -4.32
N ALA A 478 17.56 16.00 -3.85
CA ALA A 478 18.51 16.86 -3.17
C ALA A 478 19.58 17.36 -4.14
N THR A 479 19.87 18.66 -4.11
CA THR A 479 21.05 19.24 -4.76
C THR A 479 22.26 19.17 -3.82
N ARG A 480 23.44 19.50 -4.32
CA ARG A 480 24.65 19.62 -3.47
C ARG A 480 24.56 20.75 -2.45
N GLN A 481 23.68 21.73 -2.67
CA GLN A 481 23.50 22.90 -1.80
C GLN A 481 22.37 22.71 -0.79
N THR A 482 21.43 21.78 -1.06
CA THR A 482 20.28 21.54 -0.18
C THR A 482 20.73 21.15 1.24
N ALA A 483 20.29 21.88 2.24
CA ALA A 483 20.65 21.64 3.63
C ALA A 483 20.09 20.29 4.14
N PRO A 484 20.85 19.56 4.98
CA PRO A 484 20.41 18.25 5.48
C PRO A 484 19.07 18.28 6.21
N GLU A 485 18.80 19.30 7.02
CA GLU A 485 17.52 19.45 7.71
C GLU A 485 16.35 19.73 6.75
N VAL A 486 16.61 20.31 5.56
CA VAL A 486 15.61 20.50 4.51
C VAL A 486 15.23 19.14 3.89
N ILE A 487 16.23 18.28 3.64
CA ILE A 487 16.01 16.91 3.16
C ILE A 487 15.18 16.13 4.19
N ALA A 488 15.59 16.12 5.46
CA ALA A 488 14.88 15.44 6.54
C ALA A 488 13.44 15.94 6.68
N THR A 489 13.22 17.26 6.53
CA THR A 489 11.87 17.87 6.59
C THR A 489 11.00 17.42 5.42
N ALA A 490 11.52 17.39 4.21
CA ALA A 490 10.77 16.94 3.03
C ALA A 490 10.41 15.44 3.11
N VAL A 491 11.34 14.61 3.63
CA VAL A 491 11.09 13.18 3.88
C VAL A 491 9.97 12.99 4.90
N GLU A 492 10.01 13.68 6.05
CA GLU A 492 9.00 13.57 7.09
C GLU A 492 7.63 14.08 6.61
N LEU A 493 7.61 15.20 5.86
CA LEU A 493 6.38 15.69 5.22
C LEU A 493 5.80 14.65 4.26
N GLY A 494 6.61 14.07 3.39
CA GLY A 494 6.17 13.02 2.45
C GLY A 494 5.58 11.81 3.16
N ARG A 495 6.19 11.35 4.26
CA ARG A 495 5.66 10.27 5.09
C ARG A 495 4.32 10.63 5.74
N SER A 496 4.20 11.84 6.28
CA SER A 496 2.95 12.32 6.89
C SER A 496 1.81 12.37 5.86
N GLN A 497 2.13 12.61 4.58
CA GLN A 497 1.19 12.54 3.46
C GLN A 497 0.88 11.10 3.01
N GLY A 498 1.44 10.09 3.69
CA GLY A 498 1.22 8.67 3.41
C GLY A 498 2.01 8.15 2.21
N LYS A 499 3.14 8.77 1.88
CA LYS A 499 4.04 8.35 0.81
C LYS A 499 5.15 7.43 1.30
N THR A 500 5.58 6.53 0.41
CA THR A 500 6.88 5.87 0.51
C THR A 500 7.90 6.79 -0.14
N VAL A 501 8.90 7.19 0.62
CA VAL A 501 9.84 8.25 0.21
C VAL A 501 11.20 7.63 -0.07
N ILE A 502 11.76 7.96 -1.24
CA ILE A 502 13.18 7.75 -1.55
C ILE A 502 13.86 9.10 -1.74
N VAL A 503 15.15 9.17 -1.40
CA VAL A 503 15.96 10.38 -1.63
C VAL A 503 16.95 10.09 -2.74
N VAL A 504 16.92 10.94 -3.77
CA VAL A 504 17.78 10.83 -4.95
C VAL A 504 18.59 12.10 -5.16
N GLN A 505 19.72 11.98 -5.84
CA GLN A 505 20.52 13.14 -6.25
C GLN A 505 19.91 13.81 -7.48
N ASP A 506 20.12 15.12 -7.59
CA ASP A 506 19.63 15.93 -8.69
C ASP A 506 20.28 15.53 -10.03
N GLY A 507 19.47 15.54 -11.07
CA GLY A 507 19.86 15.23 -12.43
C GLY A 507 18.65 15.20 -13.37
N ALA A 508 18.89 15.15 -14.67
CA ALA A 508 17.81 15.09 -15.66
C ALA A 508 16.94 13.83 -15.49
N GLY A 509 15.63 14.02 -15.25
CA GLY A 509 14.67 12.94 -15.08
C GLY A 509 14.79 12.16 -13.75
N PHE A 510 15.68 12.61 -12.85
CA PHE A 510 15.93 12.03 -11.53
C PHE A 510 16.25 10.53 -11.61
N TYR A 511 15.52 9.66 -10.88
CA TYR A 511 15.68 8.22 -11.00
C TYR A 511 14.56 7.58 -11.84
N VAL A 512 13.30 7.78 -11.44
CA VAL A 512 12.18 7.02 -12.01
C VAL A 512 11.95 7.35 -13.49
N ASN A 513 11.92 8.61 -13.86
CA ASN A 513 11.74 9.00 -15.27
C ASN A 513 12.97 8.65 -16.10
N ARG A 514 14.16 8.71 -15.51
CA ARG A 514 15.40 8.35 -16.19
C ARG A 514 15.44 6.87 -16.56
N ILE A 515 15.00 5.96 -15.69
CA ILE A 515 14.94 4.52 -15.99
C ILE A 515 13.74 4.15 -16.88
N LEU A 516 12.64 4.91 -16.83
CA LEU A 516 11.46 4.68 -17.64
C LEU A 516 11.69 5.06 -19.11
N ALA A 517 12.49 6.09 -19.39
CA ALA A 517 12.68 6.59 -20.75
C ALA A 517 13.25 5.57 -21.73
N PRO A 518 14.34 4.83 -21.45
CA PRO A 518 14.85 3.83 -22.39
C PRO A 518 13.85 2.68 -22.62
N TYR A 519 13.05 2.31 -21.62
CA TYR A 519 11.96 1.35 -21.78
C TYR A 519 10.90 1.84 -22.79
N LEU A 520 10.48 3.10 -22.68
CA LEU A 520 9.51 3.69 -23.59
C LEU A 520 10.10 3.92 -24.99
N ASN A 521 11.36 4.32 -25.07
CA ASN A 521 12.07 4.50 -26.34
C ASN A 521 12.16 3.18 -27.10
N GLU A 522 12.52 2.09 -26.41
CA GLU A 522 12.65 0.76 -27.03
C GLU A 522 11.29 0.23 -27.52
N ALA A 523 10.21 0.46 -26.75
CA ALA A 523 8.85 0.19 -27.23
C ALA A 523 8.51 1.01 -28.49
N GLY A 524 8.92 2.29 -28.53
CA GLY A 524 8.77 3.16 -29.68
C GLY A 524 9.56 2.68 -30.90
N TYR A 525 10.78 2.17 -30.72
CA TYR A 525 11.57 1.57 -31.80
C TYR A 525 10.92 0.30 -32.35
N LEU A 526 10.44 -0.59 -31.49
CA LEU A 526 9.68 -1.79 -31.91
C LEU A 526 8.47 -1.42 -32.75
N LEU A 527 7.71 -0.39 -32.35
CA LEU A 527 6.59 0.12 -33.14
C LEU A 527 7.06 0.70 -34.49
N SER A 528 8.14 1.47 -34.52
CA SER A 528 8.72 2.03 -35.74
C SER A 528 9.25 0.94 -36.69
N GLU A 529 9.63 -0.22 -36.15
CA GLU A 529 9.99 -1.41 -36.91
C GLU A 529 8.77 -2.18 -37.46
N GLY A 530 7.55 -1.76 -37.15
CA GLY A 530 6.30 -2.34 -37.64
C GLY A 530 5.65 -3.36 -36.70
N VAL A 531 6.08 -3.49 -35.45
CA VAL A 531 5.42 -4.37 -34.45
C VAL A 531 4.10 -3.73 -34.00
N ALA A 532 3.05 -4.54 -33.83
CA ALA A 532 1.73 -4.04 -33.43
C ALA A 532 1.73 -3.47 -31.99
N ILE A 533 1.02 -2.36 -31.80
CA ILE A 533 0.88 -1.67 -30.50
C ILE A 533 0.39 -2.61 -29.41
N ASP A 534 -0.68 -3.37 -29.68
CA ASP A 534 -1.27 -4.29 -28.69
C ASP A 534 -0.39 -5.53 -28.44
N ALA A 535 0.48 -5.92 -29.36
CA ALA A 535 1.44 -7.01 -29.17
C ALA A 535 2.52 -6.58 -28.16
N ILE A 536 3.05 -5.36 -28.30
CA ILE A 536 4.05 -4.80 -27.38
C ILE A 536 3.45 -4.61 -25.98
N ASP A 537 2.30 -3.95 -25.89
CA ASP A 537 1.62 -3.71 -24.61
C ASP A 537 1.24 -5.03 -23.92
N ARG A 538 0.79 -6.03 -24.69
CA ARG A 538 0.43 -7.35 -24.17
C ARG A 538 1.65 -8.10 -23.65
N ALA A 539 2.75 -8.13 -24.39
CA ALA A 539 3.98 -8.81 -23.96
C ALA A 539 4.47 -8.26 -22.60
N LEU A 540 4.50 -6.94 -22.45
CA LEU A 540 4.96 -6.30 -21.22
C LEU A 540 3.97 -6.40 -20.06
N THR A 541 2.65 -6.38 -20.32
CA THR A 541 1.67 -6.66 -19.27
C THR A 541 1.65 -8.12 -18.85
N GLN A 542 1.87 -9.06 -19.78
CA GLN A 542 2.04 -10.48 -19.46
C GLN A 542 3.33 -10.76 -18.69
N PHE A 543 4.38 -9.97 -18.89
CA PHE A 543 5.59 -10.01 -18.06
C PHE A 543 5.32 -9.58 -16.62
N GLY A 544 4.32 -8.72 -16.38
CA GLY A 544 3.88 -8.32 -15.05
C GLY A 544 3.71 -6.82 -14.81
N PHE A 545 3.97 -5.96 -15.79
CA PHE A 545 3.65 -4.53 -15.66
C PHE A 545 2.13 -4.33 -15.59
N PRO A 546 1.65 -3.38 -14.76
CA PRO A 546 0.21 -3.12 -14.61
C PRO A 546 -0.43 -2.50 -15.85
N ILE A 547 0.38 -1.92 -16.73
CA ILE A 547 -0.03 -1.22 -17.96
C ILE A 547 1.10 -1.32 -18.99
N GLY A 548 0.76 -1.46 -20.25
CA GLY A 548 1.75 -1.44 -21.33
C GLY A 548 2.25 -0.03 -21.66
N PRO A 549 3.39 0.11 -22.36
CA PRO A 549 4.05 1.39 -22.61
C PRO A 549 3.19 2.40 -23.39
N PHE A 550 2.46 1.98 -24.40
CA PHE A 550 1.61 2.88 -25.18
C PHE A 550 0.34 3.28 -24.44
N ALA A 551 -0.27 2.36 -23.71
CA ALA A 551 -1.36 2.68 -22.82
C ALA A 551 -0.92 3.62 -21.67
N LEU A 552 0.31 3.51 -21.19
CA LEU A 552 0.91 4.43 -20.21
C LEU A 552 1.09 5.84 -20.80
N LEU A 553 1.64 5.94 -22.02
CA LEU A 553 1.80 7.21 -22.72
C LEU A 553 0.46 7.92 -22.93
N ASP A 554 -0.60 7.19 -23.27
CA ASP A 554 -1.95 7.76 -23.40
C ASP A 554 -2.51 8.28 -22.07
N GLU A 555 -2.27 7.58 -20.96
CA GLU A 555 -2.74 8.00 -19.63
C GLU A 555 -1.96 9.22 -19.08
N VAL A 556 -0.65 9.27 -19.27
CA VAL A 556 0.21 10.39 -18.83
C VAL A 556 0.01 11.59 -19.76
N GLY A 557 -0.15 11.33 -21.04
CA GLY A 557 -0.25 12.28 -22.13
C GLY A 557 0.99 12.26 -23.01
N ILE A 558 0.78 12.08 -24.31
CA ILE A 558 1.83 12.00 -25.34
C ILE A 558 2.69 13.27 -25.35
N ASP A 559 2.07 14.43 -25.11
CA ASP A 559 2.75 15.73 -25.01
C ASP A 559 3.73 15.83 -23.83
N VAL A 560 3.51 15.08 -22.76
CA VAL A 560 4.44 15.02 -21.62
C VAL A 560 5.67 14.19 -22.01
N GLY A 561 5.47 13.04 -22.64
CA GLY A 561 6.56 12.19 -23.13
C GLY A 561 7.47 12.93 -24.12
N SER A 562 6.86 13.65 -25.09
CA SER A 562 7.60 14.44 -26.08
C SER A 562 8.44 15.57 -25.44
N LYS A 563 8.01 16.16 -24.34
CA LYS A 563 8.81 17.19 -23.62
C LYS A 563 9.96 16.62 -22.81
N VAL A 564 9.80 15.45 -22.23
CA VAL A 564 10.84 14.82 -21.38
C VAL A 564 11.96 14.23 -22.24
N GLY A 565 11.63 13.63 -23.38
CA GLY A 565 12.60 12.98 -24.27
C GLY A 565 13.80 13.87 -24.66
N PRO A 566 13.60 15.09 -25.19
CA PRO A 566 14.69 16.01 -25.52
C PRO A 566 15.59 16.39 -24.33
N ILE A 567 15.02 16.55 -23.15
CA ILE A 567 15.78 16.86 -21.92
C ILE A 567 16.74 15.72 -21.59
N LEU A 568 16.27 14.47 -21.65
CA LEU A 568 17.08 13.30 -21.38
C LEU A 568 18.11 13.05 -22.49
N TYR A 569 17.73 13.26 -23.75
CA TYR A 569 18.66 13.14 -24.87
C TYR A 569 19.80 14.15 -24.80
N ALA A 570 19.50 15.42 -24.48
CA ALA A 570 20.51 16.45 -24.27
C ALA A 570 21.46 16.13 -23.10
N ALA A 571 20.95 15.49 -22.04
CA ALA A 571 21.77 15.14 -20.88
C ALA A 571 22.61 13.88 -21.06
N PHE A 572 22.12 12.88 -21.81
CA PHE A 572 22.70 11.54 -21.81
C PHE A 572 23.07 11.01 -23.22
N GLY A 573 22.81 11.77 -24.28
CA GLY A 573 23.17 11.44 -25.65
C GLY A 573 22.38 10.26 -26.25
N GLU A 574 23.00 9.55 -27.20
CA GLU A 574 22.34 8.55 -28.05
C GLU A 574 21.59 7.45 -27.30
N ARG A 575 22.03 7.06 -26.10
CA ARG A 575 21.34 6.04 -25.31
C ARG A 575 19.92 6.44 -24.85
N MET A 576 19.61 7.75 -24.86
CA MET A 576 18.30 8.32 -24.50
C MET A 576 17.58 8.92 -25.71
N LYS A 577 18.04 8.62 -26.93
CA LYS A 577 17.43 9.14 -28.14
C LYS A 577 15.97 8.67 -28.25
N PRO A 578 15.00 9.58 -28.40
CA PRO A 578 13.62 9.19 -28.60
C PRO A 578 13.41 8.54 -29.96
N ALA A 579 12.47 7.59 -30.06
CA ALA A 579 12.09 6.95 -31.33
C ALA A 579 11.29 7.86 -32.28
N GLY A 580 10.97 9.10 -31.88
CA GLY A 580 10.23 10.07 -32.69
C GLY A 580 8.72 9.83 -32.80
N VAL A 581 8.22 8.72 -32.29
CA VAL A 581 6.79 8.33 -32.35
C VAL A 581 5.88 9.37 -31.73
N ALA A 582 6.23 9.90 -30.55
CA ALA A 582 5.42 10.88 -29.84
C ALA A 582 5.24 12.18 -30.63
N ASP A 583 6.30 12.66 -31.29
CA ASP A 583 6.28 13.92 -32.04
C ASP A 583 5.37 13.82 -33.28
N LEU A 584 5.43 12.72 -34.01
CA LEU A 584 4.55 12.45 -35.16
C LEU A 584 3.07 12.39 -34.74
N LEU A 585 2.79 11.78 -33.59
CA LEU A 585 1.43 11.70 -33.06
C LEU A 585 0.90 13.04 -32.57
N LEU A 586 1.76 13.90 -32.02
CA LEU A 586 1.36 15.27 -31.65
C LEU A 586 1.03 16.12 -32.86
N ILE A 587 1.75 15.97 -33.97
CA ILE A 587 1.44 16.65 -35.24
C ILE A 587 0.03 16.22 -35.73
N ASP A 588 -0.36 14.95 -35.54
CA ASP A 588 -1.71 14.44 -35.85
C ASP A 588 -2.75 14.82 -34.75
N GLY A 589 -2.39 15.66 -33.78
CA GLY A 589 -3.27 16.11 -32.72
C GLY A 589 -3.67 15.06 -31.71
N ARG A 590 -2.80 14.05 -31.46
CA ARG A 590 -3.01 12.99 -30.46
C ARG A 590 -2.33 13.36 -29.16
N TYR A 591 -3.14 13.56 -28.12
CA TYR A 591 -2.66 13.86 -26.76
C TYR A 591 -2.95 12.73 -25.78
N GLY A 592 -3.44 11.58 -26.27
CA GLY A 592 -3.85 10.47 -25.45
C GLY A 592 -5.24 10.67 -24.84
N ARG A 593 -5.44 10.19 -23.64
CA ARG A 593 -6.73 10.24 -22.94
C ARG A 593 -7.26 11.65 -22.68
N LYS A 594 -6.39 12.66 -22.66
CA LYS A 594 -6.76 14.07 -22.41
C LYS A 594 -7.76 14.59 -23.43
N ASN A 595 -7.53 14.28 -24.72
CA ASN A 595 -8.41 14.65 -25.82
C ASN A 595 -9.08 13.44 -26.48
N LYS A 596 -8.99 12.26 -25.83
CA LYS A 596 -9.60 10.99 -26.27
C LYS A 596 -9.06 10.45 -27.60
N LYS A 597 -7.93 10.94 -28.07
CA LYS A 597 -7.23 10.54 -29.29
C LYS A 597 -5.78 10.20 -28.95
N GLY A 598 -5.43 8.91 -28.95
CA GLY A 598 -4.11 8.41 -28.60
C GLY A 598 -3.71 7.22 -29.44
N PHE A 599 -2.94 6.29 -28.86
CA PHE A 599 -2.66 4.97 -29.43
C PHE A 599 -3.92 4.09 -29.43
N TYR A 600 -4.83 4.35 -28.48
CA TYR A 600 -6.07 3.60 -28.26
C TYR A 600 -7.30 4.48 -28.46
N LEU A 601 -8.44 3.84 -28.77
CA LEU A 601 -9.73 4.49 -28.84
C LEU A 601 -10.36 4.64 -27.45
N TYR A 602 -10.89 5.83 -27.14
CA TYR A 602 -11.52 6.16 -25.86
C TYR A 602 -13.00 6.55 -25.99
N GLU A 603 -13.51 6.67 -27.22
CA GLU A 603 -14.91 6.96 -27.54
C GLU A 603 -15.49 5.87 -28.43
N GLY A 604 -16.79 5.62 -28.30
CA GLY A 604 -17.47 4.61 -29.11
C GLY A 604 -17.13 3.15 -28.74
N VAL A 605 -16.43 2.93 -27.62
CA VAL A 605 -16.01 1.59 -27.16
C VAL A 605 -16.78 1.15 -25.93
N LYS A 606 -16.96 -0.15 -25.75
CA LYS A 606 -17.63 -0.69 -24.56
C LYS A 606 -16.79 -0.46 -23.29
N PRO A 607 -17.45 -0.30 -22.14
CA PRO A 607 -16.71 -0.19 -20.86
C PRO A 607 -15.75 -1.38 -20.67
N GLY A 608 -14.46 -1.08 -20.47
CA GLY A 608 -13.41 -2.09 -20.27
C GLY A 608 -12.68 -2.53 -21.54
N GLU A 609 -13.15 -2.21 -22.73
CA GLU A 609 -12.42 -2.42 -23.98
C GLU A 609 -11.46 -1.24 -24.27
N LYS A 610 -10.28 -1.57 -24.79
CA LYS A 610 -9.27 -0.61 -25.27
C LYS A 610 -8.75 -1.11 -26.62
N PRO A 611 -9.51 -0.94 -27.70
CA PRO A 611 -9.01 -1.30 -29.04
C PRO A 611 -7.97 -0.29 -29.51
N VAL A 612 -6.94 -0.78 -30.19
CA VAL A 612 -5.94 0.07 -30.85
C VAL A 612 -6.61 0.94 -31.90
N ASP A 613 -6.25 2.21 -31.94
CA ASP A 613 -6.62 3.09 -33.04
C ASP A 613 -5.72 2.80 -34.26
N LYS A 614 -6.23 2.02 -35.18
CA LYS A 614 -5.47 1.60 -36.38
C LYS A 614 -5.02 2.77 -37.26
N THR A 615 -5.59 3.97 -37.09
CA THR A 615 -5.16 5.16 -37.83
C THR A 615 -3.80 5.69 -37.35
N VAL A 616 -3.26 5.17 -36.24
CA VAL A 616 -1.90 5.45 -35.76
C VAL A 616 -0.84 4.93 -36.76
N TYR A 617 -1.04 3.73 -37.29
CA TYR A 617 -0.04 3.10 -38.17
C TYR A 617 0.29 3.91 -39.44
N PRO A 618 -0.70 4.40 -40.23
CA PRO A 618 -0.42 5.29 -41.36
C PRO A 618 0.29 6.59 -40.96
N VAL A 619 -0.04 7.19 -39.81
CA VAL A 619 0.62 8.40 -39.31
C VAL A 619 2.10 8.16 -39.05
N LEU A 620 2.46 6.96 -38.58
CA LEU A 620 3.84 6.56 -38.33
C LEU A 620 4.55 5.96 -39.56
N GLY A 621 3.82 5.73 -40.66
CA GLY A 621 4.37 5.10 -41.86
C GLY A 621 4.73 3.62 -41.71
N VAL A 622 4.03 2.90 -40.81
CA VAL A 622 4.26 1.47 -40.52
C VAL A 622 2.98 0.66 -40.75
N SER A 623 3.11 -0.67 -40.92
CA SER A 623 1.98 -1.58 -41.16
C SER A 623 1.36 -2.14 -39.85
N GLY A 624 2.18 -2.32 -38.82
CA GLY A 624 1.77 -2.94 -37.56
C GLY A 624 1.52 -4.46 -37.65
N ASP A 625 2.19 -5.13 -38.60
CA ASP A 625 2.04 -6.56 -38.88
C ASP A 625 3.32 -7.38 -38.68
N LYS A 626 4.44 -6.72 -38.34
CA LYS A 626 5.68 -7.41 -38.01
C LYS A 626 5.50 -8.25 -36.73
N VAL A 627 5.77 -9.53 -36.85
CA VAL A 627 5.74 -10.47 -35.74
C VAL A 627 7.13 -10.55 -35.08
N VAL A 628 7.17 -10.25 -33.79
CA VAL A 628 8.37 -10.39 -32.94
C VAL A 628 7.99 -11.26 -31.75
N ASP A 629 8.92 -12.11 -31.29
CA ASP A 629 8.69 -12.95 -30.12
C ASP A 629 8.42 -12.10 -28.86
N ALA A 630 7.48 -12.55 -28.02
CA ALA A 630 7.12 -11.81 -26.81
C ALA A 630 8.28 -11.65 -25.83
N ASN A 631 9.18 -12.66 -25.72
CA ASN A 631 10.36 -12.58 -24.86
C ASN A 631 11.36 -11.56 -25.42
N GLU A 632 11.54 -11.47 -26.74
CA GLU A 632 12.41 -10.46 -27.36
C GLU A 632 11.88 -9.04 -27.06
N ILE A 633 10.57 -8.82 -27.16
CA ILE A 633 9.95 -7.52 -26.79
C ILE A 633 10.25 -7.18 -25.32
N VAL A 634 10.07 -8.15 -24.42
CA VAL A 634 10.33 -7.98 -22.99
C VAL A 634 11.81 -7.70 -22.74
N GLU A 635 12.72 -8.51 -23.29
CA GLU A 635 14.15 -8.35 -23.08
C GLU A 635 14.64 -6.99 -23.57
N ARG A 636 14.25 -6.56 -24.76
CA ARG A 636 14.64 -5.27 -25.32
C ARG A 636 14.21 -4.12 -24.39
N CYS A 637 12.95 -4.08 -23.99
CA CYS A 637 12.43 -2.99 -23.16
C CYS A 637 12.97 -3.05 -21.73
N VAL A 638 12.96 -4.21 -21.08
CA VAL A 638 13.31 -4.36 -19.66
C VAL A 638 14.82 -4.23 -19.45
N LEU A 639 15.66 -4.83 -20.30
CA LEU A 639 17.12 -4.71 -20.15
C LEU A 639 17.60 -3.26 -20.35
N ALA A 640 16.95 -2.49 -21.25
CA ALA A 640 17.25 -1.07 -21.40
C ALA A 640 16.98 -0.28 -20.09
N MET A 641 15.86 -0.58 -19.41
CA MET A 641 15.52 -0.02 -18.10
C MET A 641 16.54 -0.44 -17.03
N LEU A 642 16.87 -1.73 -16.93
CA LEU A 642 17.79 -2.25 -15.91
C LEU A 642 19.20 -1.70 -16.08
N ASN A 643 19.69 -1.58 -17.30
CA ASN A 643 20.98 -0.95 -17.57
C ASN A 643 21.04 0.50 -17.08
N GLU A 644 19.98 1.27 -17.30
CA GLU A 644 19.95 2.65 -16.83
C GLU A 644 19.78 2.72 -15.30
N ALA A 645 19.07 1.80 -14.67
CA ALA A 645 18.99 1.70 -13.21
C ALA A 645 20.38 1.40 -12.60
N ALA A 646 21.16 0.49 -13.21
CA ALA A 646 22.53 0.21 -12.79
C ALA A 646 23.43 1.45 -12.90
N ARG A 647 23.30 2.24 -13.98
CA ARG A 647 24.02 3.53 -14.15
C ARG A 647 23.61 4.55 -13.08
N CYS A 648 22.32 4.63 -12.76
CA CYS A 648 21.85 5.51 -11.69
C CYS A 648 22.48 5.17 -10.33
N TRP A 649 22.74 3.89 -10.07
CA TRP A 649 23.43 3.47 -8.86
C TRP A 649 24.93 3.80 -8.91
N ASP A 650 25.61 3.50 -10.02
CA ASP A 650 27.02 3.81 -10.23
C ASP A 650 27.29 5.32 -10.13
N GLU A 651 26.43 6.12 -10.75
CA GLU A 651 26.49 7.59 -10.72
C GLU A 651 25.99 8.19 -9.38
N LYS A 652 25.57 7.36 -8.41
CA LYS A 652 25.07 7.74 -7.08
C LYS A 652 23.81 8.61 -7.12
N VAL A 653 22.98 8.45 -8.15
CA VAL A 653 21.65 9.08 -8.21
C VAL A 653 20.75 8.49 -7.14
N ILE A 654 20.79 7.17 -6.94
CA ILE A 654 20.18 6.48 -5.80
C ILE A 654 21.23 6.13 -4.76
N ARG A 655 20.83 6.10 -3.49
CA ARG A 655 21.72 5.82 -2.35
C ARG A 655 22.00 4.33 -2.14
N SER A 656 21.12 3.48 -2.64
CA SER A 656 21.22 2.02 -2.51
C SER A 656 20.36 1.31 -3.55
N PRO A 657 20.63 0.03 -3.86
CA PRO A 657 19.75 -0.80 -4.67
C PRO A 657 18.31 -0.88 -4.12
N ARG A 658 18.15 -0.94 -2.78
CA ARG A 658 16.86 -0.88 -2.10
C ARG A 658 16.00 0.34 -2.55
N ASP A 659 16.61 1.53 -2.59
CA ASP A 659 15.91 2.76 -3.00
C ASP A 659 15.52 2.67 -4.48
N GLY A 660 16.38 2.04 -5.29
CA GLY A 660 16.11 1.77 -6.71
C GLY A 660 14.91 0.82 -6.91
N ASP A 661 14.89 -0.32 -6.23
CA ASP A 661 13.80 -1.29 -6.31
C ASP A 661 12.46 -0.66 -5.89
N ILE A 662 12.46 0.06 -4.77
CA ILE A 662 11.25 0.76 -4.31
C ILE A 662 10.82 1.85 -5.31
N GLY A 663 11.75 2.59 -5.88
CA GLY A 663 11.49 3.58 -6.92
C GLY A 663 10.86 2.96 -8.17
N ALA A 664 11.39 1.85 -8.66
CA ALA A 664 10.86 1.13 -9.81
C ALA A 664 9.49 0.52 -9.53
N VAL A 665 9.34 -0.22 -8.42
CA VAL A 665 8.08 -0.91 -8.07
C VAL A 665 6.95 0.09 -7.82
N PHE A 666 7.19 1.14 -7.03
CA PHE A 666 6.13 2.07 -6.62
C PHE A 666 5.98 3.28 -7.54
N GLY A 667 6.98 3.60 -8.36
CA GLY A 667 6.95 4.71 -9.31
C GLY A 667 6.37 4.33 -10.67
N ILE A 668 6.80 3.21 -11.23
CA ILE A 668 6.42 2.77 -12.57
C ILE A 668 5.72 1.41 -12.61
N GLY A 669 5.55 0.75 -11.46
CA GLY A 669 4.87 -0.53 -11.40
C GLY A 669 5.73 -1.69 -11.92
N PHE A 670 7.07 -1.62 -11.75
CA PHE A 670 7.92 -2.77 -12.02
C PHE A 670 7.42 -3.98 -11.24
N PRO A 671 7.41 -5.19 -11.82
CA PRO A 671 6.83 -6.37 -11.18
C PRO A 671 7.51 -6.70 -9.84
N PRO A 672 6.79 -6.63 -8.68
CA PRO A 672 7.41 -6.79 -7.36
C PRO A 672 7.73 -8.24 -6.99
N PHE A 673 7.43 -9.19 -7.86
CA PHE A 673 7.68 -10.62 -7.67
C PHE A 673 8.96 -11.11 -8.36
N LEU A 674 9.71 -10.21 -9.04
CA LEU A 674 10.96 -10.48 -9.76
C LEU A 674 12.20 -10.18 -8.94
#